data_5f0af7377a8336be9ca6fcff14ebc075
#
_entry.id   5f0af7377a8336be9ca6fcff14ebc075
#
_cell.length_a   1.000
_cell.length_b   1.000
_cell.length_c   1.000
_cell.angle_alpha   90.00
_cell.angle_beta   90.00
_cell.angle_gamma   90.00
#
_symmetry.space_group_name_H-M   'P 1'
#
loop_
_entity.id
_entity.type
_entity.pdbx_description
1 polymer ?
#
loop_
_entity_poly.entity_id
_entity_poly.type
_entity_poly.pdbx_seq_one_letter_code
_entity_poly.pdbx_strand_id
1 'polypeptide(L)'
;MIAGMIGVNSTKFFIIALIPLILSIGIAPVLPFSYSEELVCPSGEIEVVRVTNPNSICIEQDTALRWTHLGIAEIVGEPVQAPVKTLEESKKVEKESTQSESKQELESTEIELPPYPDQPSIHPKLLATNDFWFPPAVHKVTDNVWVAVGYDMANSIMIEGDDGIIIVDTLSTYEKAKEVIAEFRKITDKPVKAIIYTHGHLDHVHGTGAFLEEGEDVEIYAHDSHLDFYINENSVLGPIASMRSAHVAGAFLPTEGPDRSNLGVFAPATLGTIAYVAPTQTFSDELEVEISGVKLKMVFVAGESSDQIYVWLPDEEVLLIGDNIYAIIPNIYTLRGAVYRDPMNYVNALDKMIPLDAEYLVPSHVKPVTGKENIRDILVSTRDATQYIYDQTIRGMNQGYTADELSRMIQLPEHLDNHPWLTKTRNDVSTHVKTIYYGNLGWYEGDSAFLNTISLKDRSHKIVNGFGGVDTTISSIRDAIDNGEYQWAAELGAYVLNVEPDNPKAKLLQAYVLRVLSFNSEGMDERHWLLTDARILEGKITIVPGAFTQSSPEQMAELPIEKLIKFLPTKLDPQKAAGIDTILGVTYSDIDMSFTLHVRNSILAVTDGAPESPDMTLVLDSDTHKLIVGGHLGILDAVELGQAELSGDIDDLVNFLNLFDNLSLRTNEI
;
A
#
# COMPACT_ATOMS: atom_id res chain seq x y z
N MET A 1 60.62 -11.32 -2.04
CA MET A 1 60.82 -11.44 -0.57
C MET A 1 59.50 -11.08 0.09
N ILE A 2 58.92 -12.09 0.73
CA ILE A 2 57.98 -12.10 1.84
C ILE A 2 56.64 -11.37 1.57
N ALA A 3 55.58 -12.02 1.17
CA ALA A 3 54.68 -12.98 1.83
C ALA A 3 53.97 -12.37 3.08
N GLY A 4 52.68 -12.20 2.99
CA GLY A 4 51.77 -11.91 4.10
C GLY A 4 50.34 -12.15 3.65
N MET A 5 49.94 -13.43 3.66
CA MET A 5 48.51 -13.84 3.55
C MET A 5 47.78 -13.37 4.81
N ILE A 6 46.65 -12.73 4.63
CA ILE A 6 45.57 -12.77 5.62
C ILE A 6 44.29 -13.09 4.85
N GLY A 7 43.79 -14.30 5.11
CA GLY A 7 42.52 -14.75 4.61
C GLY A 7 41.38 -14.03 5.36
N VAL A 8 40.39 -13.60 4.64
CA VAL A 8 39.13 -13.17 5.20
C VAL A 8 38.05 -14.20 4.86
N ASN A 9 37.46 -14.72 5.91
CA ASN A 9 36.41 -15.75 5.87
C ASN A 9 35.13 -15.23 5.18
N SER A 10 34.57 -16.11 4.41
CA SER A 10 33.26 -16.02 3.82
C SER A 10 32.18 -15.75 4.87
N THR A 11 31.55 -14.60 4.81
CA THR A 11 30.33 -14.27 5.56
C THR A 11 29.12 -14.85 4.85
N LYS A 12 28.42 -15.73 5.51
CA LYS A 12 27.20 -16.35 5.02
C LYS A 12 26.06 -15.35 5.06
N PHE A 13 25.47 -15.08 3.92
CA PHE A 13 24.17 -14.41 3.83
C PHE A 13 23.09 -15.28 4.49
N PHE A 14 22.41 -14.75 5.49
CA PHE A 14 21.18 -15.32 6.02
C PHE A 14 19.99 -14.66 5.36
N ILE A 15 19.29 -15.42 4.56
CA ILE A 15 17.97 -15.06 4.03
C ILE A 15 16.97 -15.20 5.19
N ILE A 16 16.38 -14.10 5.62
CA ILE A 16 15.23 -14.12 6.53
C ILE A 16 13.99 -14.27 5.67
N ALA A 17 13.49 -15.49 5.58
CA ALA A 17 12.19 -15.75 4.97
C ALA A 17 11.08 -15.32 5.95
N LEU A 18 10.26 -14.37 5.57
CA LEU A 18 8.98 -14.07 6.21
C LEU A 18 8.05 -15.28 6.00
N ILE A 19 7.69 -15.92 7.09
CA ILE A 19 6.76 -17.06 7.09
C ILE A 19 5.34 -16.50 7.07
N PRO A 20 4.51 -16.84 6.08
CA PRO A 20 3.09 -16.55 6.16
C PRO A 20 2.45 -17.44 7.22
N LEU A 21 1.68 -16.85 8.12
CA LEU A 21 0.91 -17.54 9.15
C LEU A 21 -0.24 -18.32 8.50
N ILE A 22 0.03 -19.56 8.07
CA ILE A 22 -1.03 -20.52 7.73
C ILE A 22 -1.19 -21.47 8.92
N LEU A 23 -2.28 -21.36 9.61
CA LEU A 23 -2.73 -22.36 10.59
C LEU A 23 -3.18 -23.61 9.84
N SER A 24 -2.28 -24.57 9.69
CA SER A 24 -2.64 -25.97 9.49
C SER A 24 -1.81 -26.81 10.46
N ILE A 25 -2.50 -27.57 11.28
CA ILE A 25 -1.95 -28.49 12.26
C ILE A 25 -1.10 -29.55 11.51
N GLY A 26 0.21 -29.44 11.65
CA GLY A 26 1.15 -30.40 11.10
C GLY A 26 2.53 -30.19 11.73
N ILE A 27 2.98 -31.18 12.47
CA ILE A 27 4.25 -31.23 13.21
C ILE A 27 5.41 -30.98 12.25
N ALA A 28 6.10 -29.84 12.39
CA ALA A 28 7.36 -29.56 11.70
C ALA A 28 8.54 -30.03 12.57
N PRO A 29 9.60 -30.64 12.00
CA PRO A 29 10.75 -31.08 12.76
C PRO A 29 11.60 -29.90 13.23
N VAL A 30 11.90 -29.87 14.52
CA VAL A 30 12.81 -28.92 15.15
C VAL A 30 14.23 -29.20 14.66
N LEU A 31 14.86 -28.24 13.99
CA LEU A 31 16.29 -28.27 13.72
C LEU A 31 17.04 -27.83 14.98
N PRO A 32 18.13 -28.50 15.36
CA PRO A 32 18.85 -28.18 16.58
C PRO A 32 19.66 -26.90 16.40
N PHE A 33 19.40 -25.90 17.23
CA PHE A 33 20.25 -24.74 17.43
C PHE A 33 21.54 -25.15 18.16
N SER A 34 22.69 -24.73 17.66
CA SER A 34 23.96 -24.88 18.37
C SER A 34 24.12 -23.71 19.34
N TYR A 35 24.10 -23.98 20.62
CA TYR A 35 24.36 -23.02 21.70
C TYR A 35 25.86 -22.71 21.78
N SER A 36 26.20 -21.43 21.88
CA SER A 36 27.49 -20.93 22.38
C SER A 36 27.28 -20.43 23.79
N GLU A 37 28.10 -20.89 24.72
CA GLU A 37 28.23 -20.53 26.15
C GLU A 37 26.91 -20.32 26.92
N GLU A 38 26.71 -21.13 28.00
CA GLU A 38 25.58 -20.98 28.92
C GLU A 38 25.60 -19.60 29.58
N LEU A 39 24.61 -18.75 29.27
CA LEU A 39 24.36 -17.51 29.96
C LEU A 39 23.78 -17.82 31.35
N VAL A 40 24.46 -17.44 32.39
CA VAL A 40 23.97 -17.63 33.77
C VAL A 40 23.31 -16.36 34.25
N CYS A 41 21.99 -16.35 34.36
CA CYS A 41 21.23 -15.20 34.81
C CYS A 41 21.37 -14.96 36.35
N PRO A 42 21.37 -13.68 36.78
CA PRO A 42 21.29 -13.31 38.21
C PRO A 42 20.05 -13.90 38.90
N SER A 43 20.12 -14.02 40.23
CA SER A 43 18.99 -14.56 41.02
C SER A 43 17.75 -13.67 40.88
N GLY A 44 16.67 -14.28 40.33
CA GLY A 44 15.39 -13.61 40.07
C GLY A 44 15.16 -13.21 38.62
N GLU A 45 16.14 -13.41 37.76
CA GLU A 45 16.03 -13.21 36.33
C GLU A 45 15.94 -14.55 35.55
N ILE A 46 15.31 -14.51 34.40
CA ILE A 46 15.14 -15.68 33.50
C ILE A 46 15.78 -15.37 32.17
N GLU A 47 16.51 -16.34 31.64
CA GLU A 47 17.06 -16.27 30.29
C GLU A 47 15.94 -16.41 29.26
N VAL A 48 15.87 -15.46 28.33
CA VAL A 48 14.95 -15.47 27.20
C VAL A 48 15.68 -15.20 25.90
N VAL A 49 15.20 -15.81 24.82
CA VAL A 49 15.62 -15.50 23.44
C VAL A 49 14.50 -14.74 22.75
N ARG A 50 14.80 -13.56 22.23
CA ARG A 50 13.82 -12.79 21.45
C ARG A 50 13.59 -13.44 20.10
N VAL A 51 12.33 -13.49 19.64
CA VAL A 51 11.97 -14.03 18.33
C VAL A 51 12.71 -13.32 17.18
N THR A 52 13.02 -12.04 17.36
CA THR A 52 13.72 -11.19 16.37
C THR A 52 15.24 -11.10 16.55
N ASN A 53 15.79 -11.64 17.65
CA ASN A 53 17.24 -11.60 17.92
C ASN A 53 17.67 -12.91 18.61
N PRO A 54 18.56 -13.72 18.00
CA PRO A 54 18.94 -15.03 18.53
C PRO A 54 19.84 -14.97 19.78
N ASN A 55 20.22 -13.79 20.26
CA ASN A 55 21.01 -13.65 21.48
C ASN A 55 20.11 -13.77 22.71
N SER A 56 20.49 -14.62 23.66
CA SER A 56 19.84 -14.75 24.96
C SER A 56 20.13 -13.52 25.82
N ILE A 57 19.15 -13.10 26.58
CA ILE A 57 19.27 -12.02 27.59
C ILE A 57 18.60 -12.45 28.88
N CYS A 58 19.09 -11.92 30.00
CA CYS A 58 18.47 -12.12 31.31
C CYS A 58 17.48 -10.98 31.60
N ILE A 59 16.24 -11.32 31.98
CA ILE A 59 15.21 -10.34 32.35
C ILE A 59 14.40 -10.84 33.56
N GLU A 60 13.76 -9.93 34.27
CA GLU A 60 12.89 -10.28 35.39
C GLU A 60 11.78 -11.25 35.00
N GLN A 61 11.46 -12.20 35.91
CA GLN A 61 10.52 -13.30 35.65
C GLN A 61 9.15 -12.83 35.14
N ASP A 62 8.58 -11.77 35.71
CA ASP A 62 7.27 -11.25 35.30
C ASP A 62 7.33 -10.67 33.86
N THR A 63 8.45 -10.06 33.49
CA THR A 63 8.69 -9.55 32.14
C THR A 63 8.89 -10.69 31.15
N ALA A 64 9.63 -11.76 31.54
CA ALA A 64 9.82 -12.94 30.71
C ALA A 64 8.50 -13.63 30.37
N LEU A 65 7.64 -13.87 31.38
CA LEU A 65 6.32 -14.45 31.20
C LEU A 65 5.42 -13.60 30.29
N ARG A 66 5.49 -12.27 30.46
CA ARG A 66 4.74 -11.32 29.63
C ARG A 66 5.21 -11.34 28.19
N TRP A 67 6.50 -11.39 27.94
CA TRP A 67 7.08 -11.45 26.59
C TRP A 67 6.77 -12.77 25.89
N THR A 68 6.80 -13.89 26.64
CA THR A 68 6.41 -15.21 26.09
C THR A 68 4.93 -15.23 25.71
N HIS A 69 4.08 -14.65 26.58
CA HIS A 69 2.64 -14.57 26.27
C HIS A 69 2.33 -13.69 25.04
N LEU A 70 3.15 -12.67 24.80
CA LEU A 70 3.04 -11.78 23.66
C LEU A 70 3.76 -12.30 22.40
N GLY A 71 4.43 -13.44 22.48
CA GLY A 71 5.20 -14.00 21.35
C GLY A 71 6.46 -13.22 20.98
N ILE A 72 6.98 -12.38 21.90
CA ILE A 72 8.18 -11.54 21.69
C ILE A 72 9.46 -12.33 21.95
N ALA A 73 9.42 -13.29 22.89
CA ALA A 73 10.58 -14.08 23.29
C ALA A 73 10.17 -15.49 23.73
N GLU A 74 11.13 -16.41 23.72
CA GLU A 74 11.01 -17.77 24.26
C GLU A 74 11.90 -17.92 25.51
N ILE A 75 11.39 -18.57 26.56
CA ILE A 75 12.17 -18.85 27.77
C ILE A 75 13.15 -19.99 27.49
N VAL A 76 14.41 -19.79 27.82
CA VAL A 76 15.48 -20.78 27.67
C VAL A 76 15.54 -21.63 28.97
N GLY A 77 15.29 -22.95 28.86
CA GLY A 77 15.33 -23.88 29.97
C GLY A 77 13.95 -24.28 30.55
N GLU A 78 13.92 -25.13 31.59
CA GLU A 78 12.66 -25.48 32.24
C GLU A 78 12.09 -24.28 33.02
N PRO A 79 10.78 -24.02 32.92
CA PRO A 79 10.17 -22.91 33.64
C PRO A 79 10.30 -23.13 35.16
N VAL A 80 10.96 -22.18 35.83
CA VAL A 80 11.00 -22.19 37.31
C VAL A 80 9.58 -22.05 37.79
N GLN A 81 9.11 -23.06 38.56
CA GLN A 81 7.77 -23.05 39.13
C GLN A 81 7.64 -21.83 40.05
N ALA A 82 6.77 -20.90 39.67
CA ALA A 82 6.34 -19.83 40.56
C ALA A 82 5.77 -20.44 41.87
N PRO A 83 5.98 -19.83 43.02
CA PRO A 83 5.38 -20.32 44.27
C PRO A 83 3.87 -20.30 44.10
N VAL A 84 3.28 -21.49 44.12
CA VAL A 84 1.84 -21.71 44.01
C VAL A 84 1.18 -21.07 45.21
N LYS A 85 0.64 -19.87 45.08
CA LYS A 85 -0.46 -19.42 45.91
C LYS A 85 -1.62 -20.34 45.63
N THR A 86 -1.99 -21.14 46.64
CA THR A 86 -2.92 -22.23 46.57
C THR A 86 -4.23 -21.84 45.86
N LEU A 87 -4.56 -22.62 44.85
CA LEU A 87 -5.77 -22.56 44.02
C LEU A 87 -7.12 -22.67 44.81
N GLU A 88 -7.10 -22.70 46.16
CA GLU A 88 -8.31 -22.72 47.00
C GLU A 88 -8.94 -21.36 47.26
N GLU A 89 -8.14 -20.26 47.24
CA GLU A 89 -8.73 -18.91 47.40
C GLU A 89 -9.31 -18.36 46.09
N SER A 90 -8.76 -18.74 44.93
CA SER A 90 -9.29 -18.30 43.61
C SER A 90 -10.62 -19.00 43.27
N LYS A 91 -10.80 -20.25 43.71
CA LYS A 91 -12.07 -21.00 43.47
C LYS A 91 -13.23 -20.51 44.32
N LYS A 92 -12.96 -19.78 45.40
CA LYS A 92 -14.02 -19.23 46.27
C LYS A 92 -14.57 -17.90 45.73
N VAL A 93 -13.76 -17.16 45.03
CA VAL A 93 -14.19 -15.91 44.31
C VAL A 93 -14.93 -16.25 43.02
N GLU A 94 -14.47 -17.27 42.29
CA GLU A 94 -15.16 -17.77 41.09
C GLU A 94 -16.50 -18.43 41.35
N LYS A 95 -16.69 -19.04 42.54
CA LYS A 95 -17.97 -19.67 42.92
C LYS A 95 -19.02 -18.70 43.43
N GLU A 96 -18.64 -17.50 43.87
CA GLU A 96 -19.60 -16.46 44.29
C GLU A 96 -20.01 -15.54 43.13
N SER A 97 -19.19 -15.43 42.05
CA SER A 97 -19.58 -14.70 40.85
C SER A 97 -20.40 -15.50 39.83
N THR A 98 -20.35 -16.85 39.90
CA THR A 98 -21.10 -17.73 38.99
C THR A 98 -22.48 -18.15 39.46
N GLN A 99 -22.95 -17.64 40.60
CA GLN A 99 -24.33 -17.93 41.07
C GLN A 99 -25.35 -16.80 40.84
N SER A 100 -24.99 -15.70 40.18
CA SER A 100 -25.94 -14.64 39.80
C SER A 100 -26.09 -14.41 38.29
N GLU A 101 -25.35 -15.14 37.47
CA GLU A 101 -25.68 -15.19 36.04
C GLU A 101 -26.72 -16.32 35.84
N SER A 102 -27.98 -15.88 35.80
CA SER A 102 -29.08 -16.69 35.28
C SER A 102 -28.63 -17.29 33.94
N LYS A 103 -28.77 -18.60 33.78
CA LYS A 103 -28.88 -19.25 32.48
C LYS A 103 -29.96 -18.51 31.65
N GLN A 104 -29.61 -17.45 30.98
CA GLN A 104 -30.21 -17.16 29.71
C GLN A 104 -29.61 -18.21 28.76
N GLU A 105 -30.40 -19.22 28.46
CA GLU A 105 -30.25 -20.00 27.26
C GLU A 105 -30.01 -19.01 26.14
N LEU A 106 -28.78 -18.99 25.58
CA LEU A 106 -28.55 -18.52 24.26
C LEU A 106 -29.46 -19.39 23.38
N GLU A 107 -30.69 -18.91 23.15
CA GLU A 107 -31.41 -19.30 21.96
C GLU A 107 -30.46 -19.05 20.81
N SER A 108 -29.98 -20.11 20.19
CA SER A 108 -29.32 -20.11 18.92
C SER A 108 -30.32 -19.59 17.89
N THR A 109 -30.45 -18.29 17.80
CA THR A 109 -31.16 -17.69 16.70
C THR A 109 -30.24 -17.79 15.48
N GLU A 110 -30.19 -19.00 14.90
CA GLU A 110 -29.72 -19.17 13.54
C GLU A 110 -30.59 -18.28 12.66
N ILE A 111 -30.02 -17.16 12.22
CA ILE A 111 -30.61 -16.40 11.13
C ILE A 111 -30.43 -17.24 9.89
N GLU A 112 -31.50 -17.78 9.35
CA GLU A 112 -31.52 -18.37 8.03
C GLU A 112 -31.37 -17.23 7.01
N LEU A 113 -30.21 -17.19 6.32
CA LEU A 113 -29.99 -16.27 5.20
C LEU A 113 -30.76 -16.79 3.99
N PRO A 114 -31.32 -15.91 3.18
CA PRO A 114 -31.88 -16.31 1.91
C PRO A 114 -30.80 -16.90 1.00
N PRO A 115 -31.15 -17.78 0.03
CA PRO A 115 -30.16 -18.21 -0.96
C PRO A 115 -29.63 -16.98 -1.72
N TYR A 116 -28.38 -17.08 -2.17
CA TYR A 116 -27.86 -16.03 -3.06
C TYR A 116 -28.70 -15.94 -4.32
N PRO A 117 -28.82 -14.75 -4.92
CA PRO A 117 -29.49 -14.59 -6.22
C PRO A 117 -28.93 -15.55 -7.25
N ASP A 118 -29.80 -16.05 -8.16
CA ASP A 118 -29.40 -16.92 -9.27
C ASP A 118 -28.64 -16.09 -10.35
N GLN A 119 -27.39 -15.78 -10.03
CA GLN A 119 -26.47 -15.01 -10.88
C GLN A 119 -25.03 -15.46 -10.65
N PRO A 120 -24.12 -15.24 -11.61
CA PRO A 120 -22.71 -15.53 -11.42
C PRO A 120 -22.13 -14.76 -10.23
N SER A 121 -21.30 -15.41 -9.41
CA SER A 121 -20.59 -14.78 -8.28
C SER A 121 -19.47 -13.82 -8.72
N ILE A 122 -19.17 -13.79 -10.01
CA ILE A 122 -18.23 -12.89 -10.65
C ILE A 122 -18.92 -12.31 -11.88
N HIS A 123 -18.92 -10.98 -12.00
CA HIS A 123 -19.52 -10.30 -13.14
C HIS A 123 -18.84 -10.74 -14.45
N PRO A 124 -19.59 -11.13 -15.50
CA PRO A 124 -19.00 -11.67 -16.74
C PRO A 124 -18.04 -10.71 -17.45
N LYS A 125 -18.32 -9.40 -17.42
CA LYS A 125 -17.40 -8.39 -18.00
C LYS A 125 -16.07 -8.36 -17.26
N LEU A 126 -16.09 -8.42 -15.91
CA LEU A 126 -14.87 -8.47 -15.11
C LEU A 126 -14.06 -9.73 -15.41
N LEU A 127 -14.72 -10.87 -15.55
CA LEU A 127 -14.04 -12.12 -15.90
C LEU A 127 -13.38 -12.07 -17.29
N ALA A 128 -14.03 -11.43 -18.27
CA ALA A 128 -13.51 -11.32 -19.64
C ALA A 128 -12.22 -10.48 -19.71
N THR A 129 -11.98 -9.57 -18.77
CA THR A 129 -10.78 -8.72 -18.79
C THR A 129 -9.49 -9.45 -18.45
N ASN A 130 -9.55 -10.67 -17.92
CA ASN A 130 -8.36 -11.48 -17.72
C ASN A 130 -7.62 -11.78 -19.03
N ASP A 131 -8.31 -11.76 -20.17
CA ASP A 131 -7.71 -11.98 -21.50
C ASP A 131 -6.67 -10.90 -21.87
N PHE A 132 -6.69 -9.73 -21.22
CA PHE A 132 -5.72 -8.67 -21.44
C PHE A 132 -4.30 -9.03 -20.94
N TRP A 133 -4.16 -9.89 -19.95
CA TRP A 133 -2.87 -10.23 -19.36
C TRP A 133 -2.59 -11.74 -19.27
N PHE A 134 -3.63 -12.55 -19.10
CA PHE A 134 -3.44 -13.99 -18.88
C PHE A 134 -3.33 -14.76 -20.22
N PRO A 135 -2.57 -15.86 -20.33
CA PRO A 135 -1.61 -16.34 -19.35
C PRO A 135 -0.32 -15.48 -19.31
N PRO A 136 0.48 -15.53 -18.20
CA PRO A 136 1.77 -14.85 -18.14
C PRO A 136 2.68 -15.27 -19.30
N ALA A 137 3.29 -14.29 -19.98
CA ALA A 137 4.18 -14.55 -21.10
C ALA A 137 5.08 -13.35 -21.42
N VAL A 138 6.25 -13.62 -22.00
CA VAL A 138 7.07 -12.60 -22.65
C VAL A 138 6.61 -12.46 -24.11
N HIS A 139 6.12 -11.30 -24.47
CA HIS A 139 5.68 -10.97 -25.83
C HIS A 139 6.77 -10.23 -26.58
N LYS A 140 7.08 -10.69 -27.79
CA LYS A 140 7.95 -9.96 -28.71
C LYS A 140 7.14 -8.87 -29.39
N VAL A 141 7.58 -7.62 -29.24
CA VAL A 141 6.96 -6.43 -29.87
C VAL A 141 7.62 -6.14 -31.20
N THR A 142 8.94 -5.96 -31.20
CA THR A 142 9.78 -5.79 -32.40
C THR A 142 10.95 -6.77 -32.37
N ASP A 143 11.93 -6.63 -33.25
CA ASP A 143 13.11 -7.50 -33.21
C ASP A 143 14.00 -7.26 -31.98
N ASN A 144 13.89 -6.08 -31.36
CA ASN A 144 14.70 -5.66 -30.21
C ASN A 144 13.86 -5.19 -28.99
N VAL A 145 12.52 -5.34 -29.00
CA VAL A 145 11.65 -4.96 -27.87
C VAL A 145 10.78 -6.14 -27.45
N TRP A 146 10.80 -6.44 -26.16
CA TRP A 146 9.98 -7.48 -25.52
C TRP A 146 9.31 -6.94 -24.27
N VAL A 147 8.14 -7.47 -23.91
CA VAL A 147 7.39 -7.12 -22.72
C VAL A 147 6.98 -8.39 -21.96
N ALA A 148 7.27 -8.44 -20.68
CA ALA A 148 6.81 -9.48 -19.77
C ALA A 148 5.44 -9.08 -19.20
N VAL A 149 4.39 -9.80 -19.57
CA VAL A 149 2.99 -9.52 -19.19
C VAL A 149 2.48 -10.59 -18.26
N GLY A 150 1.80 -10.18 -17.17
CA GLY A 150 1.08 -11.09 -16.28
C GLY A 150 1.93 -11.82 -15.24
N TYR A 151 3.21 -11.51 -15.14
CA TYR A 151 4.09 -12.04 -14.08
C TYR A 151 3.83 -11.35 -12.74
N ASP A 152 3.43 -10.08 -12.79
CA ASP A 152 3.08 -9.23 -11.67
C ASP A 152 1.98 -8.25 -12.08
N MET A 153 1.60 -7.31 -11.22
CA MET A 153 0.59 -6.29 -11.48
C MET A 153 0.96 -5.47 -12.71
N ALA A 154 2.15 -4.86 -12.73
CA ALA A 154 2.67 -4.15 -13.89
C ALA A 154 3.51 -5.07 -14.79
N ASN A 155 3.74 -4.61 -16.01
CA ASN A 155 4.66 -5.20 -16.97
C ASN A 155 6.08 -4.70 -16.73
N SER A 156 7.09 -5.46 -17.19
CA SER A 156 8.45 -4.97 -17.38
C SER A 156 8.82 -5.11 -18.85
N ILE A 157 9.48 -4.11 -19.41
CA ILE A 157 9.79 -4.05 -20.82
C ILE A 157 11.32 -4.09 -20.98
N MET A 158 11.80 -4.97 -21.88
CA MET A 158 13.20 -5.06 -22.26
C MET A 158 13.40 -4.53 -23.67
N ILE A 159 14.35 -3.63 -23.83
CA ILE A 159 14.83 -3.11 -25.12
C ILE A 159 16.28 -3.56 -25.28
N GLU A 160 16.57 -4.34 -26.31
CA GLU A 160 17.91 -4.82 -26.59
C GLU A 160 18.65 -3.86 -27.52
N GLY A 161 19.78 -3.33 -27.05
CA GLY A 161 20.68 -2.53 -27.83
C GLY A 161 21.90 -3.32 -28.33
N ASP A 162 22.93 -2.61 -28.85
CA ASP A 162 24.11 -3.22 -29.43
C ASP A 162 24.94 -4.03 -28.41
N ASP A 163 25.19 -3.46 -27.22
CA ASP A 163 26.07 -4.01 -26.19
C ASP A 163 25.41 -4.14 -24.80
N GLY A 164 24.10 -3.86 -24.69
CA GLY A 164 23.35 -3.93 -23.45
C GLY A 164 21.84 -3.95 -23.64
N ILE A 165 21.11 -4.04 -22.54
CA ILE A 165 19.65 -3.94 -22.51
C ILE A 165 19.22 -2.75 -21.65
N ILE A 166 18.07 -2.19 -22.00
CA ILE A 166 17.37 -1.16 -21.23
C ILE A 166 16.11 -1.81 -20.67
N ILE A 167 15.84 -1.59 -19.39
CA ILE A 167 14.61 -2.06 -18.73
C ILE A 167 13.70 -0.87 -18.48
N VAL A 168 12.42 -0.98 -18.84
CA VAL A 168 11.40 0.01 -18.49
C VAL A 168 10.42 -0.64 -17.54
N ASP A 169 10.30 -0.05 -16.35
CA ASP A 169 9.58 -0.55 -15.18
C ASP A 169 10.07 -1.90 -14.64
N THR A 170 10.03 -2.07 -13.32
CA THR A 170 10.75 -3.14 -12.62
C THR A 170 9.88 -4.01 -11.71
N LEU A 171 8.54 -3.88 -11.81
CA LEU A 171 7.58 -4.67 -11.04
C LEU A 171 7.50 -4.30 -9.55
N SER A 172 6.57 -4.94 -8.81
CA SER A 172 6.26 -4.61 -7.42
C SER A 172 7.14 -5.31 -6.38
N THR A 173 7.90 -6.35 -6.75
CA THR A 173 8.74 -7.09 -5.80
C THR A 173 10.03 -7.61 -6.45
N TYR A 174 11.07 -7.73 -5.63
CA TYR A 174 12.35 -8.33 -6.04
C TYR A 174 12.17 -9.73 -6.62
N GLU A 175 11.32 -10.56 -6.00
CA GLU A 175 11.08 -11.94 -6.41
C GLU A 175 10.44 -12.00 -7.80
N LYS A 176 9.45 -11.15 -8.07
CA LYS A 176 8.80 -11.07 -9.38
C LYS A 176 9.72 -10.51 -10.45
N ALA A 177 10.49 -9.50 -10.13
CA ALA A 177 11.51 -8.95 -11.01
C ALA A 177 12.58 -10.01 -11.36
N LYS A 178 12.95 -10.84 -10.38
CA LYS A 178 13.88 -11.95 -10.61
C LYS A 178 13.32 -13.06 -11.50
N GLU A 179 12.03 -13.33 -11.43
CA GLU A 179 11.36 -14.21 -12.41
C GLU A 179 11.47 -13.63 -13.82
N VAL A 180 11.17 -12.34 -13.97
CA VAL A 180 11.12 -11.67 -15.28
C VAL A 180 12.53 -11.52 -15.89
N ILE A 181 13.54 -11.11 -15.12
CA ILE A 181 14.92 -11.06 -15.67
C ILE A 181 15.41 -12.44 -16.10
N ALA A 182 15.02 -13.51 -15.40
CA ALA A 182 15.33 -14.86 -15.82
C ALA A 182 14.67 -15.25 -17.15
N GLU A 183 13.48 -14.76 -17.44
CA GLU A 183 12.84 -14.91 -18.75
C GLU A 183 13.60 -14.11 -19.85
N PHE A 184 13.97 -12.85 -19.56
CA PHE A 184 14.72 -12.01 -20.48
C PHE A 184 16.11 -12.59 -20.78
N ARG A 185 16.76 -13.24 -19.80
CA ARG A 185 18.04 -13.93 -19.96
C ARG A 185 17.96 -15.17 -20.89
N LYS A 186 16.78 -15.69 -21.22
CA LYS A 186 16.61 -16.70 -22.28
C LYS A 186 16.71 -16.11 -23.69
N ILE A 187 16.56 -14.78 -23.80
CA ILE A 187 16.63 -14.05 -25.07
C ILE A 187 18.03 -13.49 -25.30
N THR A 188 18.64 -12.87 -24.28
CA THR A 188 19.95 -12.22 -24.39
C THR A 188 20.72 -12.27 -23.05
N ASP A 189 22.06 -12.41 -23.17
CA ASP A 189 22.99 -12.37 -22.02
C ASP A 189 23.63 -10.97 -21.86
N LYS A 190 23.20 -9.96 -22.64
CA LYS A 190 23.76 -8.60 -22.57
C LYS A 190 23.47 -7.97 -21.21
N PRO A 191 24.41 -7.17 -20.64
CA PRO A 191 24.21 -6.52 -19.34
C PRO A 191 23.10 -5.45 -19.39
N VAL A 192 22.50 -5.15 -18.23
CA VAL A 192 21.60 -4.00 -18.07
C VAL A 192 22.45 -2.72 -18.09
N LYS A 193 22.13 -1.79 -18.97
CA LYS A 193 22.81 -0.49 -19.09
C LYS A 193 22.00 0.66 -18.52
N ALA A 194 20.69 0.56 -18.60
CA ALA A 194 19.81 1.55 -18.04
C ALA A 194 18.49 0.94 -17.54
N ILE A 195 17.88 1.62 -16.58
CA ILE A 195 16.52 1.41 -16.13
C ILE A 195 15.77 2.72 -16.30
N ILE A 196 14.50 2.66 -16.72
CA ILE A 196 13.65 3.83 -16.88
C ILE A 196 12.38 3.58 -16.08
N TYR A 197 12.07 4.46 -15.13
CA TYR A 197 10.80 4.46 -14.43
C TYR A 197 9.78 5.31 -15.17
N THR A 198 8.66 4.72 -15.55
CA THR A 198 7.57 5.51 -16.14
C THR A 198 6.94 6.45 -15.12
N HIS A 199 6.87 6.00 -13.85
CA HIS A 199 6.41 6.78 -12.71
C HIS A 199 6.66 6.04 -11.38
N GLY A 200 6.38 6.70 -10.24
CA GLY A 200 6.74 6.24 -8.90
C GLY A 200 5.73 5.34 -8.18
N HIS A 201 4.76 4.72 -8.84
CA HIS A 201 3.94 3.70 -8.19
C HIS A 201 4.76 2.42 -7.91
N LEU A 202 4.38 1.71 -6.86
CA LEU A 202 5.13 0.60 -6.30
C LEU A 202 5.39 -0.53 -7.28
N ASP A 203 4.41 -0.82 -8.12
CA ASP A 203 4.42 -1.89 -9.10
C ASP A 203 5.29 -1.60 -10.34
N HIS A 204 5.89 -0.43 -10.42
CA HIS A 204 6.82 -0.04 -11.49
C HIS A 204 8.27 0.04 -11.02
N VAL A 205 8.52 0.19 -9.70
CA VAL A 205 9.86 0.56 -9.22
C VAL A 205 10.44 -0.36 -8.12
N HIS A 206 9.65 -1.21 -7.45
CA HIS A 206 10.08 -1.95 -6.27
C HIS A 206 10.95 -3.16 -6.56
N GLY A 207 10.99 -3.66 -7.79
CA GLY A 207 11.82 -4.81 -8.17
C GLY A 207 13.21 -4.47 -8.67
N THR A 208 13.59 -3.20 -8.69
CA THR A 208 14.79 -2.67 -9.35
C THR A 208 16.08 -3.42 -8.98
N GLY A 209 16.30 -3.71 -7.71
CA GLY A 209 17.49 -4.44 -7.27
C GLY A 209 17.70 -5.81 -7.91
N ALA A 210 16.65 -6.42 -8.49
CA ALA A 210 16.76 -7.70 -9.19
C ALA A 210 17.40 -7.59 -10.59
N PHE A 211 17.39 -6.39 -11.17
CA PHE A 211 17.99 -6.10 -12.48
C PHE A 211 19.43 -5.60 -12.39
N LEU A 212 19.91 -5.29 -11.17
CA LEU A 212 21.26 -4.79 -10.94
C LEU A 212 22.21 -5.95 -10.65
N GLU A 213 23.37 -5.95 -11.28
CA GLU A 213 24.46 -6.89 -11.01
C GLU A 213 25.56 -6.21 -10.20
N GLU A 214 26.20 -6.93 -9.29
CA GLU A 214 27.25 -6.38 -8.40
C GLU A 214 28.43 -5.82 -9.22
N GLY A 215 28.69 -4.52 -9.04
CA GLY A 215 29.81 -3.82 -9.70
C GLY A 215 29.48 -3.26 -11.08
N GLU A 216 28.25 -3.33 -11.54
CA GLU A 216 27.79 -2.61 -12.74
C GLU A 216 27.25 -1.24 -12.38
N ASP A 217 27.61 -0.24 -13.20
CA ASP A 217 27.10 1.13 -13.11
C ASP A 217 25.90 1.26 -14.07
N VAL A 218 24.69 1.19 -13.51
CA VAL A 218 23.42 1.25 -14.27
C VAL A 218 22.79 2.60 -14.05
N GLU A 219 22.57 3.35 -15.11
CA GLU A 219 21.83 4.62 -15.03
C GLU A 219 20.32 4.37 -14.84
N ILE A 220 19.71 5.06 -13.88
CA ILE A 220 18.26 4.96 -13.60
C ILE A 220 17.63 6.32 -13.89
N TYR A 221 16.77 6.34 -14.91
CA TYR A 221 16.11 7.55 -15.39
C TYR A 221 14.70 7.70 -14.85
N ALA A 222 14.33 8.91 -14.42
CA ALA A 222 12.98 9.27 -14.04
C ALA A 222 12.72 10.78 -14.22
N HIS A 223 11.47 11.21 -14.05
CA HIS A 223 11.15 12.64 -13.98
C HIS A 223 11.64 13.27 -12.67
N ASP A 224 11.95 14.57 -12.68
CA ASP A 224 12.45 15.32 -11.51
C ASP A 224 11.54 15.23 -10.28
N SER A 225 10.24 15.11 -10.47
CA SER A 225 9.26 14.99 -9.37
C SER A 225 9.08 13.57 -8.85
N HIS A 226 9.80 12.59 -9.39
CA HIS A 226 9.64 11.17 -9.04
C HIS A 226 9.81 10.89 -7.54
N LEU A 227 10.91 11.36 -6.96
CA LEU A 227 11.18 11.15 -5.53
C LEU A 227 10.13 11.82 -4.64
N ASP A 228 9.67 13.01 -4.98
CA ASP A 228 8.64 13.71 -4.22
C ASP A 228 7.31 12.95 -4.27
N PHE A 229 6.94 12.45 -5.44
CA PHE A 229 5.76 11.61 -5.60
C PHE A 229 5.89 10.30 -4.81
N TYR A 230 6.98 9.56 -5.02
CA TYR A 230 7.24 8.27 -4.37
C TYR A 230 7.17 8.37 -2.84
N ILE A 231 7.84 9.38 -2.27
CA ILE A 231 7.90 9.58 -0.83
C ILE A 231 6.53 10.01 -0.27
N ASN A 232 5.81 10.90 -0.95
CA ASN A 232 4.49 11.34 -0.49
C ASN A 232 3.49 10.18 -0.42
N GLU A 233 3.44 9.35 -1.46
CA GLU A 233 2.53 8.18 -1.51
C GLU A 233 2.92 7.11 -0.48
N ASN A 234 4.21 6.85 -0.27
CA ASN A 234 4.67 5.69 0.47
C ASN A 234 5.10 5.99 1.92
N SER A 235 5.37 7.24 2.26
CA SER A 235 5.84 7.61 3.59
C SER A 235 4.85 8.47 4.36
N VAL A 236 4.39 9.61 3.79
CA VAL A 236 3.48 10.54 4.50
C VAL A 236 2.13 9.88 4.77
N LEU A 237 1.55 9.27 3.74
CA LEU A 237 0.27 8.56 3.80
C LEU A 237 0.45 7.04 3.91
N GLY A 238 1.69 6.56 3.98
CA GLY A 238 2.07 5.16 3.87
C GLY A 238 1.19 4.19 4.64
N PRO A 239 0.96 4.35 5.95
CA PRO A 239 0.15 3.39 6.72
C PRO A 239 -1.27 3.22 6.20
N ILE A 240 -1.98 4.33 5.94
CA ILE A 240 -3.36 4.26 5.45
C ILE A 240 -3.43 3.86 3.97
N ALA A 241 -2.50 4.36 3.16
CA ALA A 241 -2.42 4.02 1.74
C ALA A 241 -2.14 2.52 1.54
N SER A 242 -1.20 1.94 2.28
CA SER A 242 -0.88 0.51 2.22
C SER A 242 -2.06 -0.38 2.58
N MET A 243 -2.77 -0.05 3.68
CA MET A 243 -3.97 -0.78 4.09
C MET A 243 -5.07 -0.74 3.03
N ARG A 244 -5.36 0.44 2.50
CA ARG A 244 -6.37 0.64 1.46
C ARG A 244 -5.95 0.00 0.13
N SER A 245 -4.66 0.03 -0.20
CA SER A 245 -4.10 -0.68 -1.37
C SER A 245 -4.28 -2.19 -1.26
N ALA A 246 -4.06 -2.77 -0.06
CA ALA A 246 -4.29 -4.18 0.18
C ALA A 246 -5.76 -4.59 -0.03
N HIS A 247 -6.73 -3.72 0.33
CA HIS A 247 -8.15 -3.95 0.01
C HIS A 247 -8.40 -3.92 -1.49
N VAL A 248 -7.97 -2.87 -2.18
CA VAL A 248 -8.15 -2.67 -3.62
C VAL A 248 -7.50 -3.80 -4.42
N ALA A 249 -6.28 -4.18 -4.08
CA ALA A 249 -5.55 -5.26 -4.73
C ALA A 249 -6.10 -6.66 -4.40
N GLY A 250 -7.03 -6.77 -3.44
CA GLY A 250 -7.56 -8.05 -3.01
C GLY A 250 -6.55 -8.94 -2.27
N ALA A 251 -5.54 -8.33 -1.60
CA ALA A 251 -4.48 -9.05 -0.91
C ALA A 251 -4.99 -9.97 0.22
N PHE A 252 -6.16 -9.69 0.76
CA PHE A 252 -6.82 -10.49 1.80
C PHE A 252 -7.75 -11.59 1.23
N LEU A 253 -7.92 -11.62 -0.08
CA LEU A 253 -8.83 -12.56 -0.74
C LEU A 253 -8.07 -13.82 -1.19
N PRO A 254 -8.77 -14.97 -1.33
CA PRO A 254 -8.15 -16.17 -1.89
C PRO A 254 -7.82 -15.96 -3.38
N THR A 255 -6.90 -16.74 -3.89
CA THR A 255 -6.54 -16.77 -5.33
C THR A 255 -7.47 -17.64 -6.17
N GLU A 256 -8.30 -18.47 -5.52
CA GLU A 256 -9.22 -19.40 -6.16
C GLU A 256 -10.64 -19.29 -5.60
N GLY A 257 -11.60 -19.87 -6.31
CA GLY A 257 -13.01 -19.91 -5.92
C GLY A 257 -13.80 -18.65 -6.26
N PRO A 258 -15.03 -18.53 -5.71
CA PRO A 258 -15.92 -17.40 -6.02
C PRO A 258 -15.44 -16.06 -5.47
N ASP A 259 -14.65 -16.07 -4.40
CA ASP A 259 -14.12 -14.86 -3.75
C ASP A 259 -12.71 -14.50 -4.25
N ARG A 260 -12.21 -15.11 -5.33
CA ARG A 260 -10.82 -14.92 -5.77
C ARG A 260 -10.49 -13.48 -6.16
N SER A 261 -9.22 -13.11 -5.96
CA SER A 261 -8.67 -11.79 -6.29
C SER A 261 -8.07 -11.68 -7.69
N ASN A 262 -7.72 -12.79 -8.36
CA ASN A 262 -7.06 -12.79 -9.67
C ASN A 262 -8.03 -12.46 -10.82
N LEU A 263 -8.57 -11.25 -10.80
CA LEU A 263 -9.56 -10.72 -11.73
C LEU A 263 -9.18 -9.29 -12.14
N GLY A 264 -9.64 -8.88 -13.31
CA GLY A 264 -9.40 -7.53 -13.81
C GLY A 264 -8.37 -7.48 -14.94
N VAL A 265 -7.83 -6.31 -15.20
CA VAL A 265 -6.94 -6.01 -16.34
C VAL A 265 -5.47 -6.27 -16.08
N PHE A 266 -5.10 -6.78 -14.89
CA PHE A 266 -3.72 -7.10 -14.54
C PHE A 266 -3.64 -8.27 -13.54
N ALA A 267 -2.46 -8.86 -13.40
CA ALA A 267 -2.22 -9.93 -12.46
C ALA A 267 -2.37 -9.46 -11.00
N PRO A 268 -2.70 -10.36 -10.06
CA PRO A 268 -2.83 -10.01 -8.65
C PRO A 268 -1.52 -9.46 -8.09
N ALA A 269 -1.63 -8.46 -7.20
CA ALA A 269 -0.50 -8.01 -6.42
C ALA A 269 0.09 -9.14 -5.57
N THR A 270 1.40 -9.22 -5.51
CA THR A 270 2.13 -10.15 -4.67
C THR A 270 2.84 -9.41 -3.54
N LEU A 271 2.89 -10.03 -2.36
CA LEU A 271 3.74 -9.55 -1.27
C LEU A 271 5.16 -10.09 -1.49
N GLY A 272 6.17 -9.27 -1.28
CA GLY A 272 7.56 -9.66 -1.46
C GLY A 272 8.52 -8.58 -0.95
N THR A 273 9.80 -8.76 -1.27
CA THR A 273 10.86 -7.84 -0.90
C THR A 273 10.81 -6.57 -1.75
N ILE A 274 10.90 -5.42 -1.11
CA ILE A 274 11.05 -4.12 -1.77
C ILE A 274 12.54 -3.90 -2.01
N ALA A 275 12.93 -3.72 -3.26
CA ALA A 275 14.31 -3.46 -3.69
C ALA A 275 14.33 -2.21 -4.60
N TYR A 276 13.69 -1.15 -4.15
CA TYR A 276 13.70 0.15 -4.81
C TYR A 276 15.11 0.75 -4.82
N VAL A 277 15.48 1.37 -5.92
CA VAL A 277 16.70 2.17 -6.06
C VAL A 277 16.33 3.54 -6.60
N ALA A 278 16.86 4.59 -5.97
CA ALA A 278 16.56 5.96 -6.38
C ALA A 278 17.11 6.25 -7.79
N PRO A 279 16.43 7.13 -8.58
CA PRO A 279 16.94 7.55 -9.89
C PRO A 279 18.32 8.24 -9.79
N THR A 280 19.21 7.90 -10.70
CA THR A 280 20.53 8.53 -10.83
C THR A 280 20.54 9.68 -11.84
N GLN A 281 19.58 9.67 -12.76
CA GLN A 281 19.39 10.67 -13.82
C GLN A 281 17.95 11.16 -13.82
N THR A 282 17.76 12.48 -13.71
CA THR A 282 16.41 13.06 -13.80
C THR A 282 16.32 14.15 -14.87
N PHE A 283 15.09 14.44 -15.30
CA PHE A 283 14.82 15.48 -16.30
C PHE A 283 13.44 16.12 -16.04
N SER A 284 13.23 17.36 -16.57
CA SER A 284 12.01 18.13 -16.31
C SER A 284 10.93 17.96 -17.37
N ASP A 285 11.23 18.26 -18.64
CA ASP A 285 10.23 18.27 -19.72
C ASP A 285 10.37 17.07 -20.65
N GLU A 286 11.52 16.96 -21.30
CA GLU A 286 11.86 15.89 -22.21
C GLU A 286 13.37 15.61 -22.22
N LEU A 287 13.74 14.37 -22.50
CA LEU A 287 15.12 13.94 -22.63
C LEU A 287 15.26 12.98 -23.82
N GLU A 288 16.13 13.34 -24.77
CA GLU A 288 16.53 12.45 -25.86
C GLU A 288 17.91 11.88 -25.56
N VAL A 289 18.03 10.55 -25.59
CA VAL A 289 19.29 9.84 -25.33
C VAL A 289 19.46 8.69 -26.31
N GLU A 290 20.71 8.27 -26.48
CA GLU A 290 21.06 7.04 -27.18
C GLU A 290 21.81 6.12 -26.21
N ILE A 291 21.21 4.96 -25.90
CA ILE A 291 21.75 3.98 -24.96
C ILE A 291 21.96 2.67 -25.71
N SER A 292 23.18 2.15 -25.70
CA SER A 292 23.54 0.90 -26.42
C SER A 292 23.08 0.92 -27.90
N GLY A 293 23.17 2.08 -28.57
CA GLY A 293 22.77 2.26 -29.98
C GLY A 293 21.27 2.43 -30.20
N VAL A 294 20.43 2.37 -29.14
CA VAL A 294 19.00 2.63 -29.23
C VAL A 294 18.72 4.10 -28.92
N LYS A 295 18.07 4.78 -29.86
CA LYS A 295 17.57 6.14 -29.63
C LYS A 295 16.20 6.10 -28.97
N LEU A 296 16.06 6.82 -27.89
CA LEU A 296 14.79 6.95 -27.19
C LEU A 296 14.57 8.39 -26.71
N LYS A 297 13.30 8.73 -26.61
CA LYS A 297 12.85 10.03 -26.12
C LYS A 297 11.90 9.78 -24.94
N MET A 298 12.28 10.25 -23.78
CA MET A 298 11.45 10.30 -22.58
C MET A 298 10.75 11.66 -22.51
N VAL A 299 9.45 11.69 -22.27
CA VAL A 299 8.66 12.93 -22.24
C VAL A 299 7.76 12.95 -21.03
N PHE A 300 7.83 14.03 -20.29
CA PHE A 300 6.94 14.26 -19.16
C PHE A 300 5.50 14.51 -19.61
N VAL A 301 4.61 13.78 -18.97
CA VAL A 301 3.16 13.88 -19.17
C VAL A 301 2.46 13.49 -17.86
N ALA A 302 2.10 14.45 -17.05
CA ALA A 302 1.25 14.15 -15.90
C ALA A 302 -0.02 13.44 -16.40
N GLY A 303 -0.42 12.41 -15.68
CA GLY A 303 -1.60 11.60 -16.01
C GLY A 303 -2.06 10.86 -14.77
N GLU A 304 -1.78 9.55 -14.67
CA GLU A 304 -2.10 8.78 -13.48
C GLU A 304 -1.33 9.26 -12.23
N SER A 305 -0.10 9.72 -12.42
CA SER A 305 0.71 10.34 -11.36
C SER A 305 1.28 11.68 -11.82
N SER A 306 1.77 12.46 -10.87
CA SER A 306 2.37 13.77 -11.15
C SER A 306 3.80 13.69 -11.69
N ASP A 307 4.40 12.51 -11.74
CA ASP A 307 5.75 12.23 -12.24
C ASP A 307 5.75 11.36 -13.51
N GLN A 308 4.58 11.09 -14.07
CA GLN A 308 4.39 10.20 -15.22
C GLN A 308 5.14 10.67 -16.46
N ILE A 309 5.82 9.72 -17.12
CA ILE A 309 6.42 9.91 -18.46
C ILE A 309 5.89 8.88 -19.45
N TYR A 310 6.10 9.14 -20.75
CA TYR A 310 6.12 8.08 -21.76
C TYR A 310 7.52 7.97 -22.38
N VAL A 311 7.82 6.81 -22.96
CA VAL A 311 9.05 6.59 -23.71
C VAL A 311 8.71 6.30 -25.17
N TRP A 312 9.31 7.03 -26.09
CA TRP A 312 9.15 6.89 -27.53
C TRP A 312 10.44 6.37 -28.17
N LEU A 313 10.35 5.29 -28.92
CA LEU A 313 11.44 4.74 -29.72
C LEU A 313 11.15 5.07 -31.20
N PRO A 314 11.76 6.12 -31.76
CA PRO A 314 11.39 6.64 -33.08
C PRO A 314 11.77 5.70 -34.22
N ASP A 315 12.89 4.98 -34.10
CA ASP A 315 13.39 4.08 -35.15
C ASP A 315 12.55 2.79 -35.23
N GLU A 316 11.94 2.35 -34.10
CA GLU A 316 11.06 1.19 -33.99
C GLU A 316 9.57 1.53 -34.09
N GLU A 317 9.19 2.80 -34.06
CA GLU A 317 7.80 3.29 -33.96
C GLU A 317 7.06 2.69 -32.74
N VAL A 318 7.76 2.50 -31.60
CA VAL A 318 7.22 1.93 -30.36
C VAL A 318 6.94 3.03 -29.33
N LEU A 319 5.70 3.06 -28.83
CA LEU A 319 5.26 3.94 -27.76
C LEU A 319 5.06 3.12 -26.46
N LEU A 320 5.93 3.37 -25.47
CA LEU A 320 5.77 2.84 -24.11
C LEU A 320 5.04 3.89 -23.30
N ILE A 321 3.77 3.63 -22.96
CA ILE A 321 2.84 4.69 -22.53
C ILE A 321 2.71 4.82 -21.01
N GLY A 322 3.33 3.93 -20.25
CA GLY A 322 3.13 3.85 -18.78
C GLY A 322 1.67 3.52 -18.45
N ASP A 323 1.15 4.14 -17.40
CA ASP A 323 -0.22 3.96 -16.91
C ASP A 323 -1.24 4.95 -17.47
N ASN A 324 -0.86 5.73 -18.48
CA ASN A 324 -1.83 6.61 -19.12
C ASN A 324 -2.95 5.85 -19.83
N ILE A 325 -2.70 4.62 -20.32
CA ILE A 325 -3.71 3.70 -20.89
C ILE A 325 -3.35 2.25 -20.57
N TYR A 326 -4.33 1.48 -20.07
CA TYR A 326 -4.22 0.02 -19.89
C TYR A 326 -5.58 -0.71 -19.95
N ALA A 327 -6.37 -0.44 -20.97
CA ALA A 327 -7.68 -1.04 -21.26
C ALA A 327 -8.75 -0.78 -20.17
N ILE A 328 -8.72 0.39 -19.58
CA ILE A 328 -9.74 0.92 -18.67
C ILE A 328 -10.13 2.36 -19.06
N ILE A 329 -11.25 2.84 -18.53
CA ILE A 329 -11.45 4.29 -18.42
C ILE A 329 -10.32 4.82 -17.52
N PRO A 330 -9.59 5.88 -17.94
CA PRO A 330 -8.41 6.35 -17.21
C PRO A 330 -8.63 6.48 -15.72
N ASN A 331 -7.66 6.03 -14.94
CA ASN A 331 -7.77 5.89 -13.50
C ASN A 331 -7.67 7.27 -12.77
N ILE A 332 -8.68 8.11 -12.99
CA ILE A 332 -8.78 9.45 -12.38
C ILE A 332 -8.86 9.35 -10.86
N TYR A 333 -9.40 8.25 -10.34
CA TYR A 333 -9.49 7.96 -8.93
C TYR A 333 -9.36 6.46 -8.67
N THR A 334 -8.71 6.10 -7.59
CA THR A 334 -8.65 4.73 -7.07
C THR A 334 -9.26 4.67 -5.66
N LEU A 335 -9.97 3.60 -5.32
CA LEU A 335 -10.61 3.44 -4.00
C LEU A 335 -9.59 3.42 -2.84
N ARG A 336 -8.31 3.10 -3.10
CA ARG A 336 -7.26 3.24 -2.09
C ARG A 336 -7.05 4.68 -1.61
N GLY A 337 -7.48 5.66 -2.40
CA GLY A 337 -7.20 7.07 -2.24
C GLY A 337 -6.02 7.50 -3.12
N ALA A 338 -6.08 8.71 -3.60
CA ALA A 338 -5.02 9.38 -4.34
C ALA A 338 -5.19 10.90 -4.22
N VAL A 339 -4.11 11.63 -4.44
CA VAL A 339 -4.19 13.07 -4.72
C VAL A 339 -5.06 13.25 -5.98
N TYR A 340 -5.83 14.36 -6.04
CA TYR A 340 -6.67 14.64 -7.20
C TYR A 340 -5.88 14.57 -8.51
N ARG A 341 -6.29 13.66 -9.38
CA ARG A 341 -5.74 13.47 -10.73
C ARG A 341 -6.60 14.26 -11.69
N ASP A 342 -6.07 15.36 -12.22
CA ASP A 342 -6.82 16.19 -13.16
C ASP A 342 -7.04 15.44 -14.48
N PRO A 343 -8.28 15.17 -14.90
CA PRO A 343 -8.56 14.49 -16.17
C PRO A 343 -7.94 15.19 -17.40
N MET A 344 -7.81 16.53 -17.33
CA MET A 344 -7.23 17.27 -18.43
C MET A 344 -5.73 17.02 -18.60
N ASN A 345 -5.03 16.55 -17.57
CA ASN A 345 -3.66 16.08 -17.74
C ASN A 345 -3.58 14.83 -18.62
N TYR A 346 -4.50 13.85 -18.44
CA TYR A 346 -4.59 12.69 -19.33
C TYR A 346 -4.91 13.11 -20.78
N VAL A 347 -5.86 14.04 -20.97
CA VAL A 347 -6.20 14.57 -22.29
C VAL A 347 -4.96 15.19 -22.95
N ASN A 348 -4.24 16.06 -22.23
CA ASN A 348 -3.02 16.70 -22.72
C ASN A 348 -1.89 15.70 -23.01
N ALA A 349 -1.78 14.65 -22.19
CA ALA A 349 -0.81 13.56 -22.41
C ALA A 349 -1.10 12.84 -23.72
N LEU A 350 -2.36 12.45 -23.94
CA LEU A 350 -2.78 11.75 -25.15
C LEU A 350 -2.69 12.64 -26.40
N ASP A 351 -2.97 13.93 -26.28
CA ASP A 351 -2.78 14.91 -27.38
C ASP A 351 -1.31 15.03 -27.83
N LYS A 352 -0.33 14.77 -26.93
CA LYS A 352 1.10 14.67 -27.29
C LYS A 352 1.46 13.33 -27.95
N MET A 353 0.77 12.24 -27.61
CA MET A 353 1.09 10.89 -28.09
C MET A 353 0.43 10.56 -29.43
N ILE A 354 -0.81 11.01 -29.66
CA ILE A 354 -1.57 10.74 -30.91
C ILE A 354 -0.77 11.12 -32.18
N PRO A 355 -0.04 12.25 -32.23
CA PRO A 355 0.74 12.62 -33.42
C PRO A 355 1.96 11.74 -33.70
N LEU A 356 2.40 10.91 -32.74
CA LEU A 356 3.56 10.01 -32.92
C LEU A 356 3.28 8.92 -33.95
N ASP A 357 2.01 8.62 -34.22
CA ASP A 357 1.55 7.64 -35.22
C ASP A 357 2.22 6.25 -35.02
N ALA A 358 2.26 5.79 -33.76
CA ALA A 358 2.96 4.59 -33.34
C ALA A 358 2.42 3.32 -34.02
N GLU A 359 3.32 2.45 -34.49
CA GLU A 359 2.98 1.11 -34.98
C GLU A 359 2.79 0.10 -33.85
N TYR A 360 3.46 0.33 -32.70
CA TYR A 360 3.39 -0.52 -31.51
C TYR A 360 3.10 0.33 -30.27
N LEU A 361 2.09 -0.11 -29.51
CA LEU A 361 1.74 0.44 -28.20
C LEU A 361 2.02 -0.58 -27.12
N VAL A 362 2.83 -0.22 -26.14
CA VAL A 362 3.15 -1.08 -25.00
C VAL A 362 2.74 -0.39 -23.71
N PRO A 363 1.59 -0.75 -23.14
CA PRO A 363 1.16 -0.27 -21.83
C PRO A 363 1.90 -0.98 -20.70
N SER A 364 1.92 -0.35 -19.51
CA SER A 364 2.56 -0.97 -18.35
C SER A 364 1.72 -2.05 -17.65
N HIS A 365 0.51 -2.42 -18.14
CA HIS A 365 -0.32 -3.45 -17.49
C HIS A 365 -0.87 -4.54 -18.41
N VAL A 366 -1.17 -4.27 -19.64
CA VAL A 366 -1.84 -5.21 -20.56
C VAL A 366 -0.91 -5.65 -21.68
N LYS A 367 -1.36 -6.60 -22.51
CA LYS A 367 -0.62 -7.04 -23.70
C LYS A 367 -0.39 -5.90 -24.68
N PRO A 368 0.73 -5.90 -25.42
CA PRO A 368 1.02 -4.89 -26.43
C PRO A 368 0.01 -4.93 -27.59
N VAL A 369 -0.15 -3.79 -28.25
CA VAL A 369 -1.03 -3.59 -29.41
C VAL A 369 -0.21 -3.21 -30.64
N THR A 370 -0.62 -3.72 -31.80
CA THR A 370 0.04 -3.42 -33.07
C THR A 370 -0.95 -2.80 -34.04
N GLY A 371 -0.43 -1.91 -34.90
CA GLY A 371 -1.15 -1.29 -36.01
C GLY A 371 -1.61 0.14 -35.71
N LYS A 372 -1.14 1.09 -36.52
CA LYS A 372 -1.34 2.54 -36.36
C LYS A 372 -2.81 2.94 -36.23
N GLU A 373 -3.68 2.38 -37.06
CA GLU A 373 -5.11 2.71 -37.02
C GLU A 373 -5.76 2.25 -35.70
N ASN A 374 -5.47 1.02 -35.26
CA ASN A 374 -5.97 0.47 -34.01
C ASN A 374 -5.47 1.25 -32.79
N ILE A 375 -4.17 1.57 -32.76
CA ILE A 375 -3.56 2.35 -31.71
C ILE A 375 -4.14 3.78 -31.67
N ARG A 376 -4.30 4.40 -32.84
CA ARG A 376 -4.93 5.71 -32.93
C ARG A 376 -6.36 5.71 -32.41
N ASP A 377 -7.16 4.68 -32.74
CA ASP A 377 -8.52 4.53 -32.24
C ASP A 377 -8.55 4.40 -30.71
N ILE A 378 -7.65 3.60 -30.12
CA ILE A 378 -7.50 3.47 -28.67
C ILE A 378 -7.16 4.81 -28.02
N LEU A 379 -6.13 5.51 -28.53
CA LEU A 379 -5.67 6.79 -27.98
C LEU A 379 -6.78 7.85 -28.04
N VAL A 380 -7.42 7.98 -29.22
CA VAL A 380 -8.48 8.98 -29.44
C VAL A 380 -9.72 8.67 -28.61
N SER A 381 -10.18 7.41 -28.58
CA SER A 381 -11.36 7.03 -27.81
C SER A 381 -11.15 7.22 -26.31
N THR A 382 -9.94 6.90 -25.79
CA THR A 382 -9.59 7.13 -24.38
C THR A 382 -9.54 8.62 -24.04
N ARG A 383 -8.91 9.41 -24.91
CA ARG A 383 -8.83 10.86 -24.79
C ARG A 383 -10.22 11.50 -24.76
N ASP A 384 -11.08 11.12 -25.69
CA ASP A 384 -12.42 11.70 -25.86
C ASP A 384 -13.38 11.26 -24.74
N ALA A 385 -13.29 10.03 -24.26
CA ALA A 385 -14.05 9.54 -23.10
C ALA A 385 -13.68 10.33 -21.83
N THR A 386 -12.38 10.55 -21.61
CA THR A 386 -11.87 11.30 -20.47
C THR A 386 -12.36 12.75 -20.50
N GLN A 387 -12.22 13.42 -21.64
CA GLN A 387 -12.70 14.79 -21.82
C GLN A 387 -14.23 14.87 -21.69
N TYR A 388 -14.97 13.92 -22.25
CA TYR A 388 -16.43 13.89 -22.14
C TYR A 388 -16.88 13.85 -20.67
N ILE A 389 -16.29 12.97 -19.86
CA ILE A 389 -16.65 12.86 -18.43
C ILE A 389 -16.37 14.18 -17.73
N TYR A 390 -15.20 14.79 -17.98
CA TYR A 390 -14.83 16.08 -17.40
C TYR A 390 -15.80 17.18 -17.83
N ASP A 391 -15.98 17.38 -19.12
CA ASP A 391 -16.80 18.47 -19.68
C ASP A 391 -18.27 18.38 -19.22
N GLN A 392 -18.86 17.17 -19.21
CA GLN A 392 -20.24 16.99 -18.77
C GLN A 392 -20.38 17.20 -17.25
N THR A 393 -19.37 16.83 -16.47
CA THR A 393 -19.37 17.08 -15.01
C THR A 393 -19.31 18.58 -14.75
N ILE A 394 -18.35 19.31 -15.34
CA ILE A 394 -18.22 20.76 -15.18
C ILE A 394 -19.48 21.49 -15.68
N ARG A 395 -20.04 21.05 -16.80
CA ARG A 395 -21.29 21.60 -17.33
C ARG A 395 -22.45 21.44 -16.33
N GLY A 396 -22.59 20.25 -15.73
CA GLY A 396 -23.64 20.00 -14.75
C GLY A 396 -23.42 20.74 -13.43
N MET A 397 -22.19 20.85 -12.96
CA MET A 397 -21.81 21.69 -11.81
C MET A 397 -22.25 23.16 -12.02
N ASN A 398 -21.99 23.71 -13.21
CA ASN A 398 -22.41 25.08 -13.56
C ASN A 398 -23.93 25.23 -13.70
N GLN A 399 -24.68 24.13 -13.78
CA GLN A 399 -26.13 24.10 -13.73
C GLN A 399 -26.68 23.92 -12.31
N GLY A 400 -25.81 23.72 -11.32
CA GLY A 400 -26.16 23.58 -9.89
C GLY A 400 -26.53 22.16 -9.45
N TYR A 401 -26.22 21.12 -10.24
CA TYR A 401 -26.39 19.74 -9.82
C TYR A 401 -25.35 19.32 -8.79
N THR A 402 -25.74 18.45 -7.86
CA THR A 402 -24.85 17.84 -6.86
C THR A 402 -24.01 16.71 -7.45
N ALA A 403 -22.97 16.28 -6.72
CA ALA A 403 -22.13 15.13 -7.12
C ALA A 403 -22.94 13.85 -7.29
N ASP A 404 -23.93 13.60 -6.38
CA ASP A 404 -24.79 12.42 -6.45
C ASP A 404 -25.68 12.44 -7.68
N GLU A 405 -26.36 13.57 -7.98
CA GLU A 405 -27.18 13.71 -9.17
C GLU A 405 -26.38 13.51 -10.44
N LEU A 406 -25.22 14.18 -10.57
CA LEU A 406 -24.35 14.06 -11.76
C LEU A 406 -23.83 12.66 -11.96
N SER A 407 -23.44 11.97 -10.89
CA SER A 407 -22.93 10.59 -10.95
C SER A 407 -23.97 9.58 -11.49
N ARG A 408 -25.26 9.89 -11.36
CA ARG A 408 -26.37 9.09 -11.91
C ARG A 408 -26.77 9.50 -13.34
N MET A 409 -26.56 10.78 -13.68
CA MET A 409 -26.99 11.37 -14.96
C MET A 409 -25.96 11.18 -16.08
N ILE A 410 -24.66 11.24 -15.75
CA ILE A 410 -23.63 11.22 -16.76
C ILE A 410 -23.29 9.76 -17.13
N GLN A 411 -23.46 9.45 -18.40
CA GLN A 411 -23.12 8.17 -19.02
C GLN A 411 -22.29 8.44 -20.27
N LEU A 412 -21.36 7.56 -20.60
CA LEU A 412 -20.63 7.66 -21.86
C LEU A 412 -21.58 7.47 -23.06
N PRO A 413 -21.32 8.13 -24.19
CA PRO A 413 -21.96 7.79 -25.44
C PRO A 413 -21.77 6.31 -25.77
N GLU A 414 -22.78 5.68 -26.37
CA GLU A 414 -22.81 4.22 -26.61
C GLU A 414 -21.54 3.67 -27.29
N HIS A 415 -20.98 4.38 -28.25
CA HIS A 415 -19.77 3.96 -28.96
C HIS A 415 -18.51 3.96 -28.08
N LEU A 416 -18.42 4.87 -27.10
CA LEU A 416 -17.34 4.90 -26.10
C LEU A 416 -17.62 3.90 -24.98
N ASP A 417 -18.87 3.76 -24.53
CA ASP A 417 -19.26 2.83 -23.46
C ASP A 417 -19.03 1.36 -23.84
N ASN A 418 -19.11 1.06 -25.14
CA ASN A 418 -18.84 -0.26 -25.70
C ASN A 418 -17.42 -0.44 -26.26
N HIS A 419 -16.56 0.57 -26.15
CA HIS A 419 -15.20 0.46 -26.65
C HIS A 419 -14.39 -0.55 -25.83
N PRO A 420 -13.72 -1.55 -26.45
CA PRO A 420 -13.06 -2.64 -25.71
C PRO A 420 -11.92 -2.20 -24.79
N TRP A 421 -11.34 -1.02 -25.04
CA TRP A 421 -10.28 -0.43 -24.21
C TRP A 421 -10.78 0.54 -23.13
N LEU A 422 -12.09 0.76 -23.02
CA LEU A 422 -12.71 1.62 -22.01
C LEU A 422 -13.51 0.80 -20.99
N THR A 423 -12.90 -0.28 -20.47
CA THR A 423 -13.57 -1.12 -19.48
C THR A 423 -13.73 -0.41 -18.13
N LYS A 424 -14.77 -0.78 -17.39
CA LYS A 424 -15.07 -0.24 -16.03
C LYS A 424 -14.46 -1.09 -14.93
N THR A 425 -13.42 -1.84 -15.25
CA THR A 425 -12.86 -2.86 -14.34
C THR A 425 -12.12 -2.31 -13.14
N ARG A 426 -11.67 -1.07 -13.13
CA ARG A 426 -11.20 -0.41 -11.90
C ARG A 426 -12.28 0.47 -11.30
N ASN A 427 -12.74 1.45 -12.04
CA ASN A 427 -13.76 2.41 -11.61
C ASN A 427 -14.75 2.68 -12.73
N ASP A 428 -15.94 3.10 -12.37
CA ASP A 428 -16.97 3.51 -13.30
C ASP A 428 -17.01 5.04 -13.51
N VAL A 429 -17.86 5.47 -14.44
CA VAL A 429 -18.08 6.88 -14.73
C VAL A 429 -18.57 7.65 -13.50
N SER A 430 -19.40 7.02 -12.66
CA SER A 430 -19.98 7.67 -11.48
C SER A 430 -18.92 8.06 -10.45
N THR A 431 -17.93 7.22 -10.25
CA THR A 431 -16.77 7.47 -9.38
C THR A 431 -15.92 8.64 -9.92
N HIS A 432 -15.68 8.67 -11.23
CA HIS A 432 -14.94 9.75 -11.87
C HIS A 432 -15.66 11.09 -11.76
N VAL A 433 -16.97 11.12 -11.98
CA VAL A 433 -17.82 12.30 -11.82
C VAL A 433 -17.72 12.87 -10.41
N LYS A 434 -17.86 12.03 -9.38
CA LYS A 434 -17.70 12.45 -7.98
C LYS A 434 -16.31 13.03 -7.71
N THR A 435 -15.28 12.37 -8.24
CA THR A 435 -13.89 12.83 -8.07
C THR A 435 -13.65 14.18 -8.73
N ILE A 436 -14.14 14.39 -9.95
CA ILE A 436 -14.04 15.68 -10.63
C ILE A 436 -14.79 16.75 -9.83
N TYR A 437 -15.99 16.44 -9.34
CA TYR A 437 -16.79 17.37 -8.55
C TYR A 437 -16.04 17.82 -7.29
N TYR A 438 -15.61 16.88 -6.46
CA TYR A 438 -14.93 17.20 -5.20
C TYR A 438 -13.52 17.75 -5.41
N GLY A 439 -12.83 17.36 -6.47
CA GLY A 439 -11.53 17.92 -6.83
C GLY A 439 -11.59 19.41 -7.21
N ASN A 440 -12.70 19.86 -7.80
CA ASN A 440 -12.90 21.26 -8.21
C ASN A 440 -13.60 22.13 -7.15
N LEU A 441 -14.57 21.57 -6.40
CA LEU A 441 -15.38 22.33 -5.43
C LEU A 441 -15.10 21.99 -3.96
N GLY A 442 -14.36 20.90 -3.70
CA GLY A 442 -14.20 20.39 -2.34
C GLY A 442 -15.46 19.65 -1.84
N TRP A 443 -15.48 19.34 -0.55
CA TRP A 443 -16.47 18.45 0.07
C TRP A 443 -17.88 19.05 0.25
N TYR A 444 -18.04 20.39 0.18
CA TYR A 444 -19.30 21.06 0.46
C TYR A 444 -20.15 21.20 -0.80
N GLU A 445 -21.31 20.54 -0.83
CA GLU A 445 -22.21 20.49 -1.98
C GLU A 445 -23.27 21.60 -2.01
N GLY A 446 -23.22 22.59 -1.11
CA GLY A 446 -24.08 23.78 -1.14
C GLY A 446 -25.33 23.72 -0.23
N ASP A 447 -25.72 22.57 0.33
CA ASP A 447 -26.81 22.48 1.29
C ASP A 447 -26.32 22.84 2.71
N SER A 448 -26.79 23.97 3.23
CA SER A 448 -26.40 24.47 4.55
C SER A 448 -26.78 23.54 5.71
N ALA A 449 -27.72 22.62 5.53
CA ALA A 449 -28.09 21.62 6.54
C ALA A 449 -26.92 20.61 6.77
N PHE A 450 -26.07 20.39 5.78
CA PHE A 450 -24.93 19.46 5.84
C PHE A 450 -23.59 20.17 6.06
N LEU A 451 -23.58 21.49 6.30
CA LEU A 451 -22.34 22.21 6.60
C LEU A 451 -21.70 21.75 7.91
N ASN A 452 -22.51 21.48 8.94
CA ASN A 452 -22.07 20.99 10.25
C ASN A 452 -22.93 19.80 10.67
N THR A 453 -22.61 18.62 10.14
CA THR A 453 -23.37 17.41 10.45
C THR A 453 -23.04 16.89 11.87
N ILE A 454 -24.04 16.26 12.52
CA ILE A 454 -23.78 15.48 13.74
C ILE A 454 -22.85 14.31 13.43
N SER A 455 -22.17 13.75 14.45
CA SER A 455 -21.30 12.61 14.29
C SER A 455 -22.01 11.43 13.61
N LEU A 456 -21.28 10.59 12.89
CA LEU A 456 -21.82 9.36 12.28
C LEU A 456 -22.45 8.46 13.36
N LYS A 457 -21.82 8.34 14.52
CA LYS A 457 -22.34 7.57 15.66
C LYS A 457 -23.69 8.09 16.13
N ASP A 458 -23.81 9.42 16.37
CA ASP A 458 -25.08 10.02 16.79
C ASP A 458 -26.17 9.90 15.72
N ARG A 459 -25.78 10.04 14.44
CA ARG A 459 -26.69 9.86 13.31
C ARG A 459 -27.20 8.43 13.26
N SER A 460 -26.32 7.44 13.40
CA SER A 460 -26.68 6.02 13.41
C SER A 460 -27.66 5.70 14.53
N HIS A 461 -27.41 6.19 15.76
CA HIS A 461 -28.36 6.06 16.88
C HIS A 461 -29.73 6.66 16.56
N LYS A 462 -29.77 7.86 15.95
CA LYS A 462 -31.05 8.53 15.62
C LYS A 462 -31.80 7.76 14.52
N ILE A 463 -31.10 7.26 13.51
CA ILE A 463 -31.71 6.47 12.43
C ILE A 463 -32.27 5.17 12.98
N VAL A 464 -31.46 4.38 13.69
CA VAL A 464 -31.89 3.09 14.27
C VAL A 464 -33.06 3.28 15.23
N ASN A 465 -33.04 4.33 16.07
CA ASN A 465 -34.16 4.65 16.94
C ASN A 465 -35.43 5.08 16.15
N GLY A 466 -35.23 5.79 15.03
CA GLY A 466 -36.33 6.16 14.12
C GLY A 466 -37.03 4.97 13.48
N PHE A 467 -36.30 3.89 13.23
CA PHE A 467 -36.83 2.58 12.79
C PHE A 467 -37.46 1.77 13.91
N GLY A 468 -37.39 2.20 15.19
CA GLY A 468 -37.96 1.50 16.34
C GLY A 468 -36.97 0.62 17.09
N GLY A 469 -35.66 0.85 16.90
CA GLY A 469 -34.56 0.15 17.57
C GLY A 469 -33.88 -0.91 16.67
N VAL A 470 -32.83 -1.53 17.23
CA VAL A 470 -31.94 -2.46 16.51
C VAL A 470 -32.70 -3.63 15.87
N ASP A 471 -33.53 -4.35 16.63
CA ASP A 471 -34.25 -5.52 16.12
C ASP A 471 -35.21 -5.16 14.98
N THR A 472 -35.89 -4.01 15.05
CA THR A 472 -36.79 -3.54 13.99
C THR A 472 -36.00 -3.14 12.76
N THR A 473 -34.83 -2.48 12.93
CA THR A 473 -33.94 -2.15 11.82
C THR A 473 -33.41 -3.40 11.15
N ILE A 474 -33.03 -4.44 11.91
CA ILE A 474 -32.63 -5.76 11.36
C ILE A 474 -33.78 -6.40 10.55
N SER A 475 -35.03 -6.26 10.98
CA SER A 475 -36.18 -6.70 10.20
C SER A 475 -36.30 -5.93 8.89
N SER A 476 -36.11 -4.60 8.94
CA SER A 476 -36.11 -3.75 7.73
C SER A 476 -34.95 -4.08 6.76
N ILE A 477 -33.77 -4.50 7.27
CA ILE A 477 -32.68 -5.02 6.43
C ILE A 477 -33.12 -6.27 5.66
N ARG A 478 -33.81 -7.19 6.33
CA ARG A 478 -34.34 -8.40 5.70
C ARG A 478 -35.39 -8.07 4.64
N ASP A 479 -36.33 -7.18 4.97
CA ASP A 479 -37.34 -6.74 4.00
C ASP A 479 -36.67 -6.11 2.75
N ALA A 480 -35.62 -5.33 2.93
CA ALA A 480 -34.85 -4.76 1.82
C ALA A 480 -34.14 -5.84 1.00
N ILE A 481 -33.57 -6.85 1.64
CA ILE A 481 -32.95 -8.01 0.95
C ILE A 481 -34.01 -8.77 0.13
N ASP A 482 -35.16 -9.06 0.72
CA ASP A 482 -36.25 -9.78 0.05
C ASP A 482 -36.82 -9.01 -1.14
N ASN A 483 -36.74 -7.68 -1.09
CA ASN A 483 -37.11 -6.80 -2.20
C ASN A 483 -36.02 -6.57 -3.24
N GLY A 484 -34.79 -7.10 -3.02
CA GLY A 484 -33.64 -6.87 -3.91
C GLY A 484 -32.97 -5.51 -3.76
N GLU A 485 -33.29 -4.76 -2.68
CA GLU A 485 -32.75 -3.43 -2.38
C GLU A 485 -31.43 -3.53 -1.60
N TYR A 486 -30.44 -4.25 -2.16
CA TYR A 486 -29.21 -4.63 -1.47
C TYR A 486 -28.39 -3.44 -1.00
N GLN A 487 -28.31 -2.35 -1.80
CA GLN A 487 -27.58 -1.15 -1.39
C GLN A 487 -28.21 -0.51 -0.15
N TRP A 488 -29.55 -0.42 -0.12
CA TRP A 488 -30.28 0.09 1.04
C TRP A 488 -30.10 -0.81 2.27
N ALA A 489 -30.12 -2.12 2.07
CA ALA A 489 -29.85 -3.08 3.14
C ALA A 489 -28.44 -2.89 3.72
N ALA A 490 -27.42 -2.63 2.89
CA ALA A 490 -26.05 -2.36 3.31
C ALA A 490 -25.96 -1.06 4.13
N GLU A 491 -26.62 0.00 3.73
CA GLU A 491 -26.65 1.28 4.46
C GLU A 491 -27.31 1.13 5.84
N LEU A 492 -28.43 0.43 5.92
CA LEU A 492 -29.10 0.14 7.20
C LEU A 492 -28.21 -0.73 8.10
N GLY A 493 -27.56 -1.74 7.52
CA GLY A 493 -26.62 -2.62 8.24
C GLY A 493 -25.44 -1.86 8.82
N ALA A 494 -24.88 -0.92 8.07
CA ALA A 494 -23.82 -0.05 8.55
C ALA A 494 -24.27 0.82 9.74
N TYR A 495 -25.50 1.38 9.72
CA TYR A 495 -26.02 2.11 10.86
C TYR A 495 -26.20 1.22 12.09
N VAL A 496 -26.69 -0.02 11.92
CA VAL A 496 -26.82 -0.95 13.05
C VAL A 496 -25.45 -1.31 13.63
N LEU A 497 -24.45 -1.59 12.82
CA LEU A 497 -23.09 -1.92 13.27
C LEU A 497 -22.39 -0.73 13.93
N ASN A 498 -22.69 0.51 13.54
CA ASN A 498 -22.23 1.70 14.28
C ASN A 498 -22.85 1.85 15.68
N VAL A 499 -24.03 1.30 15.91
CA VAL A 499 -24.73 1.30 17.22
C VAL A 499 -24.31 0.10 18.06
N GLU A 500 -24.28 -1.09 17.45
CA GLU A 500 -23.93 -2.37 18.08
C GLU A 500 -22.88 -3.08 17.19
N PRO A 501 -21.59 -2.75 17.32
CA PRO A 501 -20.52 -3.31 16.46
C PRO A 501 -20.41 -4.83 16.50
N ASP A 502 -20.79 -5.44 17.64
CA ASP A 502 -20.68 -6.88 17.84
C ASP A 502 -21.99 -7.63 17.63
N ASN A 503 -23.03 -6.98 17.13
CA ASN A 503 -24.30 -7.66 16.88
C ASN A 503 -24.15 -8.74 15.81
N PRO A 504 -24.30 -10.04 16.18
CA PRO A 504 -24.00 -11.15 15.28
C PRO A 504 -24.97 -11.24 14.10
N LYS A 505 -26.22 -10.80 14.30
CA LYS A 505 -27.24 -10.79 13.26
C LYS A 505 -26.94 -9.73 12.22
N ALA A 506 -26.55 -8.53 12.67
CA ALA A 506 -26.18 -7.44 11.78
C ALA A 506 -24.92 -7.79 10.99
N LYS A 507 -23.88 -8.35 11.63
CA LYS A 507 -22.65 -8.81 10.94
C LYS A 507 -22.97 -9.83 9.84
N LEU A 508 -23.83 -10.82 10.12
CA LEU A 508 -24.16 -11.86 9.15
C LEU A 508 -24.94 -11.31 7.94
N LEU A 509 -25.94 -10.45 8.20
CA LEU A 509 -26.73 -9.83 7.13
C LEU A 509 -25.87 -8.85 6.31
N GLN A 510 -25.04 -8.06 6.96
CA GLN A 510 -24.13 -7.14 6.27
C GLN A 510 -23.15 -7.89 5.37
N ALA A 511 -22.52 -8.97 5.88
CA ALA A 511 -21.63 -9.81 5.07
C ALA A 511 -22.33 -10.40 3.85
N TYR A 512 -23.58 -10.90 4.03
CA TYR A 512 -24.41 -11.40 2.93
C TYR A 512 -24.64 -10.33 1.88
N VAL A 513 -25.08 -9.14 2.28
CA VAL A 513 -25.42 -8.04 1.37
C VAL A 513 -24.21 -7.53 0.61
N LEU A 514 -23.07 -7.30 1.29
CA LEU A 514 -21.83 -6.89 0.65
C LEU A 514 -21.36 -7.91 -0.39
N ARG A 515 -21.52 -9.19 -0.11
CA ARG A 515 -21.20 -10.27 -1.04
C ARG A 515 -22.11 -10.24 -2.28
N VAL A 516 -23.42 -10.02 -2.10
CA VAL A 516 -24.36 -9.89 -3.24
C VAL A 516 -24.02 -8.65 -4.09
N LEU A 517 -23.69 -7.53 -3.45
CA LEU A 517 -23.24 -6.34 -4.17
C LEU A 517 -21.96 -6.61 -4.98
N SER A 518 -21.03 -7.39 -4.43
CA SER A 518 -19.80 -7.76 -5.14
C SER A 518 -20.04 -8.60 -6.41
N PHE A 519 -21.14 -9.34 -6.48
CA PHE A 519 -21.50 -10.12 -7.68
C PHE A 519 -21.89 -9.22 -8.86
N ASN A 520 -22.43 -8.04 -8.55
CA ASN A 520 -22.88 -7.07 -9.54
C ASN A 520 -21.77 -6.10 -9.96
N SER A 521 -20.63 -6.08 -9.24
CA SER A 521 -19.57 -5.14 -9.53
C SER A 521 -18.83 -5.51 -10.82
N GLU A 522 -18.79 -4.58 -11.79
CA GLU A 522 -17.92 -4.64 -12.98
C GLU A 522 -16.47 -4.24 -12.60
N GLY A 523 -16.28 -3.53 -11.47
CA GLY A 523 -15.00 -3.03 -10.97
C GLY A 523 -14.34 -4.02 -10.02
N MET A 524 -13.07 -4.35 -10.27
CA MET A 524 -12.29 -5.21 -9.38
C MET A 524 -12.04 -4.54 -8.02
N ASP A 525 -11.75 -3.25 -8.00
CA ASP A 525 -11.45 -2.47 -6.78
C ASP A 525 -12.65 -2.49 -5.83
N GLU A 526 -13.86 -2.22 -6.35
CA GLU A 526 -15.11 -2.27 -5.59
C GLU A 526 -15.40 -3.68 -5.09
N ARG A 527 -15.30 -4.67 -5.98
CA ARG A 527 -15.53 -6.07 -5.63
C ARG A 527 -14.59 -6.56 -4.54
N HIS A 528 -13.30 -6.25 -4.65
CA HIS A 528 -12.31 -6.67 -3.65
C HIS A 528 -12.58 -6.03 -2.29
N TRP A 529 -12.97 -4.77 -2.26
CA TRP A 529 -13.33 -4.08 -1.03
C TRP A 529 -14.55 -4.72 -0.37
N LEU A 530 -15.64 -4.86 -1.12
CA LEU A 530 -16.89 -5.48 -0.64
C LEU A 530 -16.67 -6.89 -0.08
N LEU A 531 -15.87 -7.72 -0.77
CA LEU A 531 -15.57 -9.07 -0.33
C LEU A 531 -14.64 -9.12 0.88
N THR A 532 -13.66 -8.22 0.96
CA THR A 532 -12.77 -8.12 2.13
C THR A 532 -13.58 -7.80 3.37
N ASP A 533 -14.44 -6.78 3.32
CA ASP A 533 -15.31 -6.40 4.43
C ASP A 533 -16.30 -7.52 4.80
N ALA A 534 -16.91 -8.16 3.81
CA ALA A 534 -17.78 -9.32 4.06
C ALA A 534 -17.04 -10.43 4.83
N ARG A 535 -15.80 -10.74 4.43
CA ARG A 535 -14.99 -11.77 5.07
C ARG A 535 -14.48 -11.39 6.46
N ILE A 536 -14.24 -10.09 6.71
CA ILE A 536 -13.95 -9.57 8.06
C ILE A 536 -15.17 -9.78 8.96
N LEU A 537 -16.36 -9.42 8.52
CA LEU A 537 -17.61 -9.59 9.26
C LEU A 537 -17.93 -11.07 9.53
N GLU A 538 -17.55 -11.97 8.63
CA GLU A 538 -17.64 -13.41 8.77
C GLU A 538 -16.56 -14.01 9.72
N GLY A 539 -15.60 -13.20 10.19
CA GLY A 539 -14.47 -13.66 11.01
C GLY A 539 -13.44 -14.50 10.26
N LYS A 540 -13.42 -14.44 8.91
CA LYS A 540 -12.48 -15.18 8.05
C LYS A 540 -11.18 -14.43 7.81
N ILE A 541 -11.17 -13.13 8.05
CA ILE A 541 -10.02 -12.23 7.92
C ILE A 541 -9.88 -11.46 9.22
N THR A 542 -8.65 -11.36 9.72
CA THR A 542 -8.28 -10.46 10.80
C THR A 542 -7.17 -9.57 10.29
N ILE A 543 -7.41 -8.26 10.24
CA ILE A 543 -6.39 -7.29 9.86
C ILE A 543 -5.54 -6.99 11.10
N VAL A 544 -4.23 -7.22 10.99
CA VAL A 544 -3.27 -6.88 12.04
C VAL A 544 -2.75 -5.47 11.79
N PRO A 545 -2.98 -4.52 12.73
CA PRO A 545 -2.42 -3.18 12.61
C PRO A 545 -0.90 -3.23 12.47
N GLY A 546 -0.34 -2.43 11.57
CA GLY A 546 1.10 -2.35 11.36
C GLY A 546 1.72 -3.42 10.46
N ALA A 547 0.97 -4.41 10.01
CA ALA A 547 1.49 -5.45 9.10
C ALA A 547 1.98 -4.90 7.74
N PHE A 548 1.61 -3.65 7.40
CA PHE A 548 1.90 -3.01 6.11
C PHE A 548 2.75 -1.74 6.25
N THR A 549 3.37 -1.50 7.40
CA THR A 549 4.01 -0.21 7.71
C THR A 549 5.53 -0.26 7.86
N GLN A 550 6.16 -1.40 7.66
CA GLN A 550 7.61 -1.52 7.82
C GLN A 550 8.31 -1.43 6.45
N SER A 551 9.05 -0.34 6.25
CA SER A 551 10.04 -0.24 5.19
C SER A 551 11.25 -1.11 5.51
N SER A 552 11.89 -1.71 4.51
CA SER A 552 13.14 -2.42 4.74
C SER A 552 14.31 -1.44 4.97
N PRO A 553 15.40 -1.85 5.66
CA PRO A 553 16.59 -1.03 5.78
C PRO A 553 17.13 -0.57 4.41
N GLU A 554 17.09 -1.46 3.42
CA GLU A 554 17.55 -1.19 2.06
C GLU A 554 16.69 -0.11 1.39
N GLN A 555 15.37 -0.20 1.52
CA GLN A 555 14.46 0.84 1.03
C GLN A 555 14.70 2.19 1.70
N MET A 556 14.94 2.19 3.02
CA MET A 556 15.24 3.41 3.76
C MET A 556 16.56 4.03 3.33
N ALA A 557 17.58 3.22 2.99
CA ALA A 557 18.88 3.69 2.54
C ALA A 557 18.80 4.52 1.25
N GLU A 558 17.89 4.16 0.34
CA GLU A 558 17.69 4.86 -0.94
C GLU A 558 16.98 6.21 -0.82
N LEU A 559 16.37 6.54 0.32
CA LEU A 559 15.59 7.75 0.47
C LEU A 559 16.46 8.92 0.99
N PRO A 560 16.34 10.12 0.39
CA PRO A 560 17.04 11.31 0.86
C PRO A 560 16.62 11.70 2.28
N ILE A 561 17.58 11.86 3.17
CA ILE A 561 17.31 12.14 4.59
C ILE A 561 16.58 13.46 4.82
N GLU A 562 16.82 14.46 3.97
CA GLU A 562 16.14 15.75 4.00
C GLU A 562 14.65 15.65 3.72
N LYS A 563 14.23 14.62 2.99
CA LYS A 563 12.81 14.32 2.76
C LYS A 563 12.22 13.59 3.96
N LEU A 564 12.95 12.61 4.51
CA LEU A 564 12.51 11.80 5.66
C LEU A 564 12.31 12.63 6.92
N ILE A 565 13.22 13.55 7.24
CA ILE A 565 13.12 14.37 8.43
C ILE A 565 11.89 15.30 8.40
N LYS A 566 11.45 15.70 7.21
CA LYS A 566 10.26 16.55 7.00
C LYS A 566 8.92 15.83 7.26
N PHE A 567 8.91 14.53 7.53
CA PHE A 567 7.70 13.79 7.96
C PHE A 567 7.50 13.75 9.46
N LEU A 568 8.52 13.97 10.25
CA LEU A 568 8.43 13.93 11.70
C LEU A 568 7.28 14.78 12.26
N PRO A 569 6.96 15.98 11.69
CA PRO A 569 5.83 16.78 12.15
C PRO A 569 4.50 16.03 12.19
N THR A 570 4.28 15.09 11.27
CA THR A 570 3.03 14.32 11.16
C THR A 570 2.89 13.27 12.27
N LYS A 571 3.95 12.95 12.99
CA LYS A 571 3.98 11.99 14.09
C LYS A 571 3.87 12.65 15.47
N LEU A 572 3.94 13.98 15.57
CA LEU A 572 3.86 14.69 16.85
C LEU A 572 2.45 14.58 17.45
N ASP A 573 2.36 14.14 18.72
CA ASP A 573 1.13 14.20 19.50
C ASP A 573 0.95 15.62 20.07
N PRO A 574 -0.05 16.39 19.61
CA PRO A 574 -0.23 17.76 20.04
C PRO A 574 -0.65 17.88 21.50
N GLN A 575 -1.20 16.84 22.12
CA GLN A 575 -1.60 16.83 23.53
C GLN A 575 -0.36 16.67 24.43
N LYS A 576 0.57 15.78 24.04
CA LYS A 576 1.85 15.61 24.75
C LYS A 576 2.75 16.84 24.58
N ALA A 577 2.69 17.48 23.41
CA ALA A 577 3.48 18.67 23.09
C ALA A 577 2.89 19.99 23.64
N ALA A 578 1.73 19.94 24.33
CA ALA A 578 1.07 21.13 24.86
C ALA A 578 1.93 21.83 25.92
N GLY A 579 2.30 23.11 25.66
CA GLY A 579 3.12 23.92 26.56
C GLY A 579 4.61 23.60 26.53
N ILE A 580 5.06 22.70 25.66
CA ILE A 580 6.47 22.40 25.42
C ILE A 580 7.05 23.42 24.43
N ASP A 581 8.25 23.94 24.75
CA ASP A 581 9.08 24.74 23.86
C ASP A 581 10.50 24.20 23.97
N THR A 582 10.96 23.46 22.95
CA THR A 582 12.28 22.78 22.98
C THR A 582 12.86 22.63 21.60
N ILE A 583 14.19 22.77 21.49
CA ILE A 583 14.92 22.76 20.22
C ILE A 583 15.96 21.63 20.23
N LEU A 584 15.80 20.69 19.29
CA LEU A 584 16.82 19.69 18.95
C LEU A 584 17.51 20.09 17.65
N GLY A 585 18.84 20.25 17.69
CA GLY A 585 19.67 20.35 16.50
C GLY A 585 20.08 18.95 16.03
N VAL A 586 19.93 18.67 14.75
CA VAL A 586 20.42 17.41 14.13
C VAL A 586 21.45 17.78 13.07
N THR A 587 22.64 17.19 13.15
CA THR A 587 23.73 17.42 12.19
C THR A 587 24.22 16.07 11.68
N TYR A 588 24.36 15.97 10.37
CA TYR A 588 24.87 14.75 9.73
C TYR A 588 26.39 14.86 9.53
N SER A 589 27.11 13.82 9.96
CA SER A 589 28.58 13.78 9.94
C SER A 589 29.16 13.40 8.58
N ASP A 590 28.36 12.79 7.71
CA ASP A 590 28.73 12.25 6.40
C ASP A 590 28.32 13.15 5.23
N ILE A 591 27.38 14.07 5.46
CA ILE A 591 26.88 15.04 4.48
C ILE A 591 26.85 16.43 5.09
N ASP A 592 26.98 17.47 4.27
CA ASP A 592 26.95 18.88 4.71
C ASP A 592 25.51 19.37 4.95
N MET A 593 24.79 18.70 5.88
CA MET A 593 23.41 19.02 6.21
C MET A 593 23.19 19.07 7.73
N SER A 594 22.35 20.00 8.15
CA SER A 594 21.86 20.11 9.54
C SER A 594 20.41 20.58 9.51
N PHE A 595 19.67 20.22 10.56
CA PHE A 595 18.28 20.63 10.73
C PHE A 595 18.02 21.11 12.15
N THR A 596 17.12 22.07 12.26
CA THR A 596 16.54 22.52 13.54
C THR A 596 15.15 21.93 13.69
N LEU A 597 14.95 21.13 14.73
CA LEU A 597 13.67 20.55 15.11
C LEU A 597 13.14 21.32 16.32
N HIS A 598 12.17 22.21 16.13
CA HIS A 598 11.64 23.06 17.18
C HIS A 598 10.18 22.67 17.50
N VAL A 599 9.96 22.03 18.63
CA VAL A 599 8.62 21.80 19.18
C VAL A 599 8.16 23.07 19.87
N ARG A 600 7.07 23.66 19.40
CA ARG A 600 6.42 24.87 19.97
C ARG A 600 4.98 24.94 19.52
N ASN A 601 4.10 25.55 20.35
CA ASN A 601 2.68 25.69 20.02
C ASN A 601 2.01 24.36 19.62
N SER A 602 2.45 23.24 20.19
CA SER A 602 2.00 21.88 19.86
C SER A 602 2.24 21.46 18.40
N ILE A 603 3.24 22.02 17.72
CA ILE A 603 3.74 21.60 16.42
C ILE A 603 5.24 21.31 16.49
N LEU A 604 5.74 20.50 15.56
CA LEU A 604 7.16 20.42 15.24
C LEU A 604 7.44 21.27 14.00
N ALA A 605 8.23 22.32 14.15
CA ALA A 605 8.79 23.05 13.01
C ALA A 605 10.15 22.44 12.65
N VAL A 606 10.31 22.02 11.41
CA VAL A 606 11.60 21.54 10.87
C VAL A 606 12.12 22.60 9.90
N THR A 607 13.33 23.09 10.16
CA THR A 607 13.99 24.07 9.28
C THR A 607 15.40 23.63 8.98
N ASP A 608 15.88 23.97 7.78
CA ASP A 608 17.24 23.68 7.35
C ASP A 608 18.25 24.53 8.15
N GLY A 609 19.38 23.94 8.48
CA GLY A 609 20.46 24.56 9.22
C GLY A 609 20.46 24.26 10.73
N ALA A 610 21.65 24.35 11.31
CA ALA A 610 21.84 24.15 12.76
C ALA A 610 21.27 25.34 13.57
N PRO A 611 20.63 25.09 14.74
CA PRO A 611 20.10 26.15 15.58
C PRO A 611 21.21 26.93 16.27
N GLU A 612 20.98 28.22 16.52
CA GLU A 612 21.96 29.08 17.27
C GLU A 612 22.05 28.71 18.77
N SER A 613 20.95 28.27 19.36
CA SER A 613 20.86 27.98 20.79
C SER A 613 19.94 26.77 21.02
N PRO A 614 20.40 25.56 20.71
CA PRO A 614 19.62 24.34 20.94
C PRO A 614 19.60 23.97 22.44
N ASP A 615 18.55 23.30 22.87
CA ASP A 615 18.51 22.65 24.19
C ASP A 615 19.34 21.37 24.16
N MET A 616 19.37 20.68 23.01
CA MET A 616 20.18 19.50 22.76
C MET A 616 20.60 19.39 21.31
N THR A 617 21.71 18.70 21.02
CA THR A 617 22.16 18.41 19.65
C THR A 617 22.49 16.94 19.51
N LEU A 618 22.14 16.39 18.32
CA LEU A 618 22.43 15.04 17.91
C LEU A 618 23.30 15.09 16.64
N VAL A 619 24.46 14.43 16.68
CA VAL A 619 25.36 14.29 15.54
C VAL A 619 25.42 12.79 15.18
N LEU A 620 25.07 12.44 13.97
CA LEU A 620 25.08 11.06 13.49
C LEU A 620 25.31 11.05 11.96
N ASP A 621 25.60 9.89 11.38
CA ASP A 621 25.58 9.77 9.92
C ASP A 621 24.15 9.60 9.39
N SER A 622 23.96 9.89 8.10
CA SER A 622 22.63 9.87 7.45
C SER A 622 22.03 8.45 7.44
N ASP A 623 22.84 7.42 7.26
CA ASP A 623 22.37 6.03 7.21
C ASP A 623 21.91 5.55 8.59
N THR A 624 22.62 5.89 9.66
CA THR A 624 22.16 5.66 11.03
C THR A 624 20.79 6.29 11.28
N HIS A 625 20.57 7.53 10.84
CA HIS A 625 19.27 8.18 11.02
C HIS A 625 18.16 7.50 10.19
N LYS A 626 18.45 7.06 8.96
CA LYS A 626 17.49 6.29 8.15
C LYS A 626 17.06 4.99 8.83
N LEU A 627 18.00 4.26 9.45
CA LEU A 627 17.69 3.07 10.26
C LEU A 627 16.80 3.41 11.47
N ILE A 628 17.03 4.56 12.12
CA ILE A 628 16.18 5.03 13.23
C ILE A 628 14.77 5.35 12.74
N VAL A 629 14.63 6.10 11.66
CA VAL A 629 13.32 6.46 11.08
C VAL A 629 12.55 5.24 10.62
N GLY A 630 13.24 4.25 10.04
CA GLY A 630 12.67 2.96 9.63
C GLY A 630 12.31 2.02 10.78
N GLY A 631 12.69 2.37 12.03
CA GLY A 631 12.42 1.55 13.22
C GLY A 631 13.35 0.33 13.36
N HIS A 632 14.48 0.31 12.64
CA HIS A 632 15.47 -0.78 12.66
C HIS A 632 16.57 -0.56 13.72
N LEU A 633 16.69 0.67 14.23
CA LEU A 633 17.62 1.05 15.29
C LEU A 633 16.93 2.01 16.25
N GLY A 634 17.08 1.77 17.56
CA GLY A 634 16.64 2.73 18.58
C GLY A 634 17.59 3.93 18.62
N ILE A 635 17.07 5.16 18.74
CA ILE A 635 17.94 6.34 18.84
C ILE A 635 18.80 6.30 20.10
N LEU A 636 18.29 5.77 21.22
CA LEU A 636 19.05 5.59 22.45
C LEU A 636 20.13 4.50 22.27
N ASP A 637 19.79 3.41 21.55
CA ASP A 637 20.77 2.38 21.22
C ASP A 637 21.90 2.96 20.34
N ALA A 638 21.56 3.83 19.37
CA ALA A 638 22.55 4.50 18.54
C ALA A 638 23.50 5.37 19.36
N VAL A 639 23.00 6.09 20.38
CA VAL A 639 23.83 6.89 21.31
C VAL A 639 24.70 5.98 22.16
N GLU A 640 24.17 4.90 22.72
CA GLU A 640 24.94 3.95 23.55
C GLU A 640 26.04 3.23 22.76
N LEU A 641 25.75 2.91 21.47
CA LEU A 641 26.71 2.27 20.56
C LEU A 641 27.74 3.25 19.98
N GLY A 642 27.63 4.56 20.25
CA GLY A 642 28.50 5.60 19.71
C GLY A 642 28.28 5.86 18.20
N GLN A 643 27.13 5.44 17.64
CA GLN A 643 26.72 5.74 16.27
C GLN A 643 26.03 7.12 16.17
N ALA A 644 25.61 7.66 17.32
CA ALA A 644 25.11 9.02 17.45
C ALA A 644 25.76 9.69 18.64
N GLU A 645 26.18 10.95 18.50
CA GLU A 645 26.75 11.77 19.58
C GLU A 645 25.70 12.78 20.07
N LEU A 646 25.30 12.66 21.34
CA LEU A 646 24.35 13.57 21.99
C LEU A 646 25.11 14.62 22.79
N SER A 647 24.82 15.91 22.58
CA SER A 647 25.19 17.01 23.47
C SER A 647 23.91 17.55 24.12
N GLY A 648 23.81 17.40 25.42
CA GLY A 648 22.63 17.68 26.22
C GLY A 648 22.33 16.55 27.20
N ASP A 649 21.18 16.63 27.88
CA ASP A 649 20.76 15.59 28.82
C ASP A 649 20.03 14.48 28.06
N ILE A 650 20.34 13.23 28.39
CA ILE A 650 19.68 12.05 27.78
C ILE A 650 18.18 12.01 28.12
N ASP A 651 17.80 12.47 29.32
CA ASP A 651 16.41 12.54 29.76
C ASP A 651 15.61 13.56 28.91
N ASP A 652 16.27 14.67 28.50
CA ASP A 652 15.63 15.65 27.60
C ASP A 652 15.38 15.06 26.21
N LEU A 653 16.32 14.26 25.69
CA LEU A 653 16.11 13.52 24.44
C LEU A 653 14.98 12.52 24.57
N VAL A 654 14.93 11.75 25.66
CA VAL A 654 13.81 10.80 25.92
C VAL A 654 12.47 11.54 26.00
N ASN A 655 12.43 12.67 26.69
CA ASN A 655 11.23 13.50 26.80
C ASN A 655 10.81 14.03 25.42
N PHE A 656 11.77 14.49 24.58
CA PHE A 656 11.51 14.92 23.22
C PHE A 656 10.92 13.79 22.37
N LEU A 657 11.51 12.59 22.41
CA LEU A 657 11.03 11.43 21.65
C LEU A 657 9.64 10.95 22.07
N ASN A 658 9.32 11.07 23.37
CA ASN A 658 8.01 10.71 23.91
C ASN A 658 6.87 11.63 23.42
N LEU A 659 7.18 12.75 22.76
CA LEU A 659 6.19 13.63 22.16
C LEU A 659 5.61 13.04 20.86
N PHE A 660 6.23 12.02 20.28
CA PHE A 660 5.84 11.43 19.02
C PHE A 660 5.08 10.11 19.22
N ASP A 661 4.12 9.85 18.35
CA ASP A 661 3.37 8.62 18.36
C ASP A 661 3.97 7.59 17.39
N ASN A 662 3.92 6.32 17.83
CA ASN A 662 3.98 5.21 16.89
C ASN A 662 2.60 5.10 16.23
N LEU A 663 2.48 5.63 15.01
CA LEU A 663 1.21 5.63 14.27
C LEU A 663 0.76 4.18 14.03
N SER A 664 -0.33 3.78 14.69
CA SER A 664 -1.04 2.55 14.39
C SER A 664 -2.42 2.87 13.83
N LEU A 665 -2.82 2.19 12.76
CA LEU A 665 -4.15 2.34 12.20
C LEU A 665 -5.20 1.89 13.23
N ARG A 666 -6.28 2.66 13.37
CA ARG A 666 -7.45 2.25 14.12
C ARG A 666 -8.21 1.19 13.33
N THR A 667 -8.25 -0.03 13.85
CA THR A 667 -8.90 -1.17 13.18
C THR A 667 -10.43 -1.14 13.23
N ASN A 668 -11.02 -0.26 14.03
CA ASN A 668 -12.48 -0.23 14.26
C ASN A 668 -13.20 0.85 13.44
N GLU A 669 -12.52 1.56 12.55
CA GLU A 669 -13.08 2.67 11.77
C GLU A 669 -12.85 2.52 10.25
N ILE A 670 -12.46 1.32 9.80
CA ILE A 670 -12.32 0.99 8.36
C ILE A 670 -13.50 0.18 7.92
#